data_7f2d60a035483f59b2fb16a3d4f8b6ea
#
_entry.id   7f2d60a035483f59b2fb16a3d4f8b6ea
#
_cell.length_a   1.000
_cell.length_b   1.000
_cell.length_c   1.000
_cell.angle_alpha   90.00
_cell.angle_beta   90.00
_cell.angle_gamma   90.00
#
_symmetry.space_group_name_H-M   'P 1'
#
loop_
_entity.id
_entity.type
_entity.pdbx_description
1 polymer ?
#
loop_
_entity_poly.entity_id
_entity_poly.type
_entity_poly.pdbx_seq_one_letter_code
_entity_poly.pdbx_strand_id
1 'polypeptide(L)'
;MAKKIVETPLMKQYMEIKAKHPDAILLFRVGDFYETFSEDAIAAAEILGITLTRRANGSAMHVELAGFPHHALDTYLPKLVRAGRRVAICDQLEDPKLTKKLVKRGITELVTPGVVTGDNVLHNKENNYLAALYLPEGGQGSLSLLDISTGEFLVSEGTIEHLDKLLSSYQPKEVLVERKARAAFDRTFAWRGFVFEVEDWTFAVENNRQKLQNQLGVKSLKGLGLEQKPLSIASAGAILNYLELTSHNELSHITTLRSIDRLGMMRLDSFTFRSLEILQSMSPEAGHSLLDVLDATVTPMGGRLLRRWLSFPLIDLEEIHRRQRIVATLVRDGELRRELGECFAGIGDLERVTSKVAMGRISPREARALAQALCAVGEVAQLVQAFPMESCQELRQLAEHLELCEALVEDIEQSLTEEPPAALGRGAVIASGINSELDELRDLSAHGKDYLVQLQDRESKQAGIPLKIAFNNVFGYYVEVRSAHTKDVPESWTRKQTLVGAERYIFPELKEYEEKILGAEERIAVLEGRLYQELVLRIARYIQPLQRNARTIAQLDCLTSLALTAETNRYVCPVVDEGRVIDIKAGRHPVIERQLPFGESYVPNDVRLGSDDTQIMVITGPNMSGKSALLRQTALITLMAQIGSFVPAEAAHIGLIDGIFTRVGASDNISRGESTFMVEMQEAASILNSLSDRSLILFDELGRGTSTYDGISIAWAIIEYLHDNPFGRPKTLFATHYHELNDLESRLERVKNYNVSAREVEGKMLFLRKLIPGGSEHSFGIQVARLGGMPQCITQRATEILEQLEQAHLHEVTGLGSEIKITRASKPTSTPSEGVQGVQMSFFQLDDPVLSDIRERLLQVDINSLTPLEALNKLSEIQRLLTTPQ
;
A
#
# COMPACT_ATOMS: atom_id res chain seq x y z
N MET A 1 -34.86 46.58 -16.99
CA MET A 1 -33.70 46.62 -16.09
C MET A 1 -33.58 45.26 -15.41
N ALA A 2 -32.64 44.43 -15.80
CA ALA A 2 -32.38 43.17 -15.12
C ALA A 2 -31.91 43.46 -13.68
N LYS A 3 -32.62 42.93 -12.68
CA LYS A 3 -32.22 43.04 -11.26
C LYS A 3 -30.79 42.45 -11.16
N LYS A 4 -29.80 43.29 -10.78
CA LYS A 4 -28.45 42.83 -10.44
C LYS A 4 -28.59 41.75 -9.37
N ILE A 5 -28.17 40.51 -9.70
CA ILE A 5 -28.10 39.41 -8.74
C ILE A 5 -26.98 39.79 -7.75
N VAL A 6 -27.38 40.01 -6.49
CA VAL A 6 -26.45 40.40 -5.41
C VAL A 6 -26.12 39.12 -4.63
N GLU A 7 -24.93 38.60 -4.85
CA GLU A 7 -24.40 37.53 -4.04
C GLU A 7 -23.99 37.99 -2.64
N THR A 8 -24.03 37.10 -1.66
CA THR A 8 -23.54 37.40 -0.31
C THR A 8 -22.03 37.61 -0.31
N PRO A 9 -21.48 38.52 0.55
CA PRO A 9 -20.03 38.75 0.63
C PRO A 9 -19.22 37.46 0.87
N LEU A 10 -19.77 36.51 1.62
CA LEU A 10 -19.16 35.19 1.90
C LEU A 10 -19.04 34.37 0.62
N MET A 11 -20.10 34.26 -0.17
CA MET A 11 -20.11 33.53 -1.44
C MET A 11 -19.17 34.16 -2.48
N LYS A 12 -19.08 35.48 -2.49
CA LYS A 12 -18.11 36.15 -3.36
C LYS A 12 -16.68 35.77 -3.00
N GLN A 13 -16.34 35.76 -1.71
CA GLN A 13 -15.01 35.31 -1.24
C GLN A 13 -14.75 33.83 -1.59
N TYR A 14 -15.76 32.96 -1.43
CA TYR A 14 -15.68 31.55 -1.82
C TYR A 14 -15.38 31.40 -3.32
N MET A 15 -16.15 32.06 -4.19
CA MET A 15 -15.99 31.98 -5.63
C MET A 15 -14.65 32.55 -6.12
N GLU A 16 -14.15 33.62 -5.50
CA GLU A 16 -12.84 34.18 -5.81
C GLU A 16 -11.70 33.20 -5.50
N ILE A 17 -11.81 32.42 -4.42
CA ILE A 17 -10.83 31.40 -4.05
C ILE A 17 -11.00 30.15 -4.92
N LYS A 18 -12.25 29.71 -5.15
CA LYS A 18 -12.55 28.55 -6.00
C LYS A 18 -12.09 28.74 -7.43
N ALA A 19 -12.20 29.95 -7.98
CA ALA A 19 -11.72 30.25 -9.34
C ALA A 19 -10.21 30.04 -9.52
N LYS A 20 -9.43 30.08 -8.45
CA LYS A 20 -7.97 29.80 -8.49
C LYS A 20 -7.66 28.30 -8.44
N HIS A 21 -8.57 27.48 -7.92
CA HIS A 21 -8.43 26.05 -7.77
C HIS A 21 -9.71 25.32 -8.21
N PRO A 22 -10.06 25.42 -9.50
CA PRO A 22 -11.34 24.92 -10.02
C PRO A 22 -11.47 23.39 -9.91
N ASP A 23 -10.37 22.69 -9.92
CA ASP A 23 -10.22 21.23 -9.88
C ASP A 23 -10.19 20.63 -8.47
N ALA A 24 -10.10 21.47 -7.41
CA ALA A 24 -10.04 21.01 -6.02
C ALA A 24 -11.38 21.24 -5.30
N ILE A 25 -11.81 20.31 -4.47
CA ILE A 25 -12.91 20.50 -3.53
C ILE A 25 -12.47 21.54 -2.49
N LEU A 26 -13.17 22.68 -2.41
CA LEU A 26 -12.82 23.74 -1.50
C LEU A 26 -13.55 23.57 -0.15
N LEU A 27 -12.80 23.19 0.88
CA LEU A 27 -13.25 23.16 2.28
C LEU A 27 -13.08 24.57 2.88
N PHE A 28 -14.16 25.29 2.96
CA PHE A 28 -14.15 26.70 3.34
C PHE A 28 -14.60 26.89 4.80
N ARG A 29 -13.73 27.40 5.65
CA ARG A 29 -13.99 27.57 7.08
C ARG A 29 -15.05 28.64 7.34
N VAL A 30 -16.19 28.25 7.93
CA VAL A 30 -17.28 29.14 8.34
C VAL A 30 -17.61 28.86 9.80
N GLY A 31 -17.08 29.69 10.69
CA GLY A 31 -17.19 29.46 12.14
C GLY A 31 -16.53 28.10 12.53
N ASP A 32 -17.33 27.23 13.12
CA ASP A 32 -16.90 25.91 13.59
C ASP A 32 -17.04 24.79 12.54
N PHE A 33 -17.37 25.13 11.29
CA PHE A 33 -17.57 24.15 10.21
C PHE A 33 -16.62 24.43 9.05
N TYR A 34 -16.23 23.34 8.34
CA TYR A 34 -15.83 23.41 6.95
C TYR A 34 -17.06 23.19 6.09
N GLU A 35 -17.42 24.21 5.29
CA GLU A 35 -18.52 24.19 4.35
C GLU A 35 -17.99 24.13 2.91
N THR A 36 -18.69 23.42 2.05
CA THR A 36 -18.43 23.37 0.61
C THR A 36 -19.72 23.62 -0.14
N PHE A 37 -19.65 24.22 -1.34
CA PHE A 37 -20.81 24.74 -2.05
C PHE A 37 -20.86 24.22 -3.49
N SER A 38 -22.07 24.29 -4.09
CA SER A 38 -22.34 23.91 -5.50
C SER A 38 -21.91 22.49 -5.83
N GLU A 39 -21.16 22.28 -6.91
CA GLU A 39 -20.67 20.96 -7.37
C GLU A 39 -19.77 20.29 -6.33
N ASP A 40 -18.96 21.06 -5.61
CA ASP A 40 -18.10 20.53 -4.55
C ASP A 40 -18.94 19.94 -3.40
N ALA A 41 -20.08 20.55 -3.08
CA ALA A 41 -21.00 20.07 -2.04
C ALA A 41 -21.63 18.73 -2.44
N ILE A 42 -22.02 18.59 -3.72
CA ILE A 42 -22.61 17.36 -4.24
C ILE A 42 -21.58 16.22 -4.18
N ALA A 43 -20.37 16.48 -4.71
CA ALA A 43 -19.28 15.50 -4.70
C ALA A 43 -18.84 15.12 -3.29
N ALA A 44 -18.71 16.10 -2.39
CA ALA A 44 -18.33 15.84 -1.00
C ALA A 44 -19.43 15.05 -0.25
N ALA A 45 -20.72 15.40 -0.43
CA ALA A 45 -21.82 14.69 0.20
C ALA A 45 -21.88 13.21 -0.23
N GLU A 46 -21.67 12.92 -1.51
CA GLU A 46 -21.65 11.56 -2.06
C GLU A 46 -20.49 10.74 -1.47
N ILE A 47 -19.27 11.29 -1.49
CA ILE A 47 -18.06 10.58 -1.01
C ILE A 47 -18.07 10.38 0.50
N LEU A 48 -18.48 11.40 1.24
CA LEU A 48 -18.41 11.41 2.71
C LEU A 48 -19.62 10.74 3.38
N GLY A 49 -20.74 10.57 2.65
CA GLY A 49 -22.00 10.08 3.20
C GLY A 49 -22.65 11.10 4.14
N ILE A 50 -22.44 12.42 3.93
CA ILE A 50 -23.03 13.50 4.74
C ILE A 50 -24.23 14.14 4.05
N THR A 51 -25.06 14.83 4.84
CA THR A 51 -26.29 15.43 4.33
C THR A 51 -26.02 16.60 3.38
N LEU A 52 -26.55 16.52 2.17
CA LEU A 52 -26.59 17.64 1.24
C LEU A 52 -27.78 18.56 1.58
N THR A 53 -27.51 19.82 1.84
CA THR A 53 -28.50 20.85 2.18
C THR A 53 -28.49 22.00 1.18
N ARG A 54 -29.27 23.01 1.36
CA ARG A 54 -29.30 24.21 0.52
C ARG A 54 -29.22 25.48 1.36
N ARG A 55 -28.41 26.43 0.93
CA ARG A 55 -28.27 27.74 1.57
C ARG A 55 -28.77 28.85 0.66
N ALA A 56 -29.51 29.82 1.24
CA ALA A 56 -29.94 31.01 0.52
C ALA A 56 -28.74 31.93 0.24
N ASN A 57 -28.55 32.36 -1.01
CA ASN A 57 -27.49 33.29 -1.42
C ASN A 57 -28.04 34.66 -1.81
N GLY A 58 -28.46 35.41 -0.81
CA GLY A 58 -29.04 36.77 -1.00
C GLY A 58 -30.29 36.78 -1.90
N SER A 59 -30.28 37.58 -2.94
CA SER A 59 -31.36 37.62 -3.96
C SER A 59 -31.14 36.62 -5.10
N ALA A 60 -30.02 35.84 -5.05
CA ALA A 60 -29.72 34.80 -5.97
C ALA A 60 -30.41 33.47 -5.58
N MET A 61 -30.33 32.47 -6.46
CA MET A 61 -30.87 31.12 -6.20
C MET A 61 -30.23 30.48 -4.97
N HIS A 62 -30.87 29.46 -4.42
CA HIS A 62 -30.29 28.59 -3.41
C HIS A 62 -29.08 27.85 -3.97
N VAL A 63 -28.03 27.67 -3.15
CA VAL A 63 -26.80 26.97 -3.49
C VAL A 63 -26.75 25.71 -2.63
N GLU A 64 -26.40 24.59 -3.23
CA GLU A 64 -26.12 23.32 -2.54
C GLU A 64 -24.99 23.54 -1.54
N LEU A 65 -25.16 22.94 -0.35
CA LEU A 65 -24.24 23.05 0.79
C LEU A 65 -24.05 21.66 1.41
N ALA A 66 -22.82 21.28 1.62
CA ALA A 66 -22.44 20.20 2.50
C ALA A 66 -21.33 20.67 3.44
N GLY A 67 -21.25 20.12 4.65
CA GLY A 67 -20.24 20.54 5.60
C GLY A 67 -20.18 19.64 6.81
N PHE A 68 -19.07 19.75 7.54
CA PHE A 68 -18.80 19.00 8.76
C PHE A 68 -18.04 19.88 9.77
N PRO A 69 -18.09 19.56 11.08
CA PRO A 69 -17.36 20.31 12.10
C PRO A 69 -15.85 20.34 11.81
N HIS A 70 -15.19 21.48 11.98
CA HIS A 70 -13.78 21.64 11.64
C HIS A 70 -12.84 20.68 12.39
N HIS A 71 -13.17 20.33 13.63
CA HIS A 71 -12.40 19.38 14.43
C HIS A 71 -12.49 17.93 13.90
N ALA A 72 -13.40 17.65 12.96
CA ALA A 72 -13.55 16.37 12.31
C ALA A 72 -12.82 16.30 10.95
N LEU A 73 -11.98 17.29 10.62
CA LEU A 73 -11.19 17.32 9.38
C LEU A 73 -10.39 16.03 9.19
N ASP A 74 -9.71 15.56 10.24
CA ASP A 74 -8.91 14.34 10.22
C ASP A 74 -9.70 13.05 9.93
N THR A 75 -11.04 13.10 10.08
CA THR A 75 -11.92 11.97 9.77
C THR A 75 -12.44 12.03 8.34
N TYR A 76 -12.71 13.22 7.81
CA TYR A 76 -13.37 13.40 6.51
C TYR A 76 -12.39 13.65 5.36
N LEU A 77 -11.30 14.39 5.58
CA LEU A 77 -10.26 14.64 4.59
C LEU A 77 -9.68 13.34 3.97
N PRO A 78 -9.36 12.30 4.78
CA PRO A 78 -8.87 11.03 4.23
C PRO A 78 -9.80 10.39 3.22
N LYS A 79 -11.11 10.48 3.41
CA LYS A 79 -12.10 9.88 2.51
C LYS A 79 -12.13 10.58 1.15
N LEU A 80 -12.03 11.91 1.14
CA LEU A 80 -11.98 12.70 -0.10
C LEU A 80 -10.70 12.39 -0.89
N VAL A 81 -9.56 12.36 -0.20
CA VAL A 81 -8.26 12.12 -0.84
C VAL A 81 -8.14 10.69 -1.37
N ARG A 82 -8.62 9.68 -0.61
CA ARG A 82 -8.67 8.28 -1.07
C ARG A 82 -9.60 8.08 -2.28
N ALA A 83 -10.63 8.91 -2.40
CA ALA A 83 -11.48 8.96 -3.59
C ALA A 83 -10.82 9.67 -4.79
N GLY A 84 -9.53 10.00 -4.70
CA GLY A 84 -8.75 10.65 -5.77
C GLY A 84 -9.07 12.14 -5.94
N ARG A 85 -9.67 12.80 -4.93
CA ARG A 85 -10.00 14.22 -5.02
C ARG A 85 -8.90 15.09 -4.44
N ARG A 86 -8.60 16.19 -5.13
CA ARG A 86 -7.80 17.28 -4.59
C ARG A 86 -8.66 18.10 -3.65
N VAL A 87 -8.12 18.51 -2.52
CA VAL A 87 -8.86 19.24 -1.48
C VAL A 87 -8.10 20.49 -1.08
N ALA A 88 -8.69 21.65 -1.28
CA ALA A 88 -8.16 22.92 -0.83
C ALA A 88 -8.74 23.27 0.54
N ILE A 89 -7.88 23.32 1.55
CA ILE A 89 -8.25 23.73 2.92
C ILE A 89 -8.12 25.25 3.01
N CYS A 90 -9.24 25.90 3.30
CA CYS A 90 -9.32 27.35 3.39
C CYS A 90 -9.71 27.79 4.80
N ASP A 91 -8.75 28.31 5.54
CA ASP A 91 -8.93 28.75 6.92
C ASP A 91 -9.06 30.26 7.05
N GLN A 92 -9.49 30.70 8.25
CA GLN A 92 -9.56 32.09 8.66
C GLN A 92 -8.14 32.59 8.99
N LEU A 93 -7.66 33.61 8.29
CA LEU A 93 -6.34 34.23 8.48
C LEU A 93 -6.34 35.31 9.57
N GLU A 94 -7.49 35.65 10.11
CA GLU A 94 -7.68 36.70 11.13
C GLU A 94 -8.58 36.17 12.23
N ASP A 95 -8.34 36.60 13.47
CA ASP A 95 -9.21 36.28 14.61
C ASP A 95 -10.60 36.93 14.41
N PRO A 96 -11.67 36.12 14.37
CA PRO A 96 -13.05 36.66 14.26
C PRO A 96 -13.43 37.65 15.36
N LYS A 97 -12.81 37.55 16.56
CA LYS A 97 -13.06 38.42 17.70
C LYS A 97 -12.48 39.82 17.51
N LEU A 98 -11.47 39.98 16.69
CA LEU A 98 -10.74 41.25 16.49
C LEU A 98 -11.23 42.06 15.30
N THR A 99 -12.04 41.45 14.41
CA THR A 99 -12.51 42.11 13.20
C THR A 99 -14.04 42.33 13.20
N LYS A 100 -14.49 43.56 12.84
CA LYS A 100 -15.89 43.89 12.63
C LYS A 100 -16.34 43.67 11.17
N LYS A 101 -15.43 43.31 10.28
CA LYS A 101 -15.66 43.05 8.87
C LYS A 101 -15.74 41.53 8.60
N LEU A 102 -16.03 41.15 7.37
CA LEU A 102 -15.92 39.74 6.95
C LEU A 102 -14.47 39.28 7.17
N VAL A 103 -14.29 38.21 7.94
CA VAL A 103 -13.00 37.60 8.24
C VAL A 103 -12.32 37.21 6.94
N LYS A 104 -11.06 37.60 6.77
CA LYS A 104 -10.24 37.21 5.62
C LYS A 104 -9.87 35.73 5.70
N ARG A 105 -10.04 35.02 4.58
CA ARG A 105 -9.73 33.60 4.47
C ARG A 105 -8.75 33.37 3.33
N GLY A 106 -7.97 32.33 3.44
CA GLY A 106 -7.01 31.93 2.42
C GLY A 106 -6.76 30.42 2.47
N ILE A 107 -6.22 29.89 1.39
CA ILE A 107 -5.81 28.50 1.34
C ILE A 107 -4.58 28.35 2.21
N THR A 108 -4.64 27.46 3.17
CA THR A 108 -3.53 27.07 4.05
C THR A 108 -2.79 25.85 3.52
N GLU A 109 -3.53 24.96 2.86
CA GLU A 109 -2.94 23.73 2.31
C GLU A 109 -3.79 23.21 1.14
N LEU A 110 -3.14 22.70 0.10
CA LEU A 110 -3.79 21.96 -0.98
C LEU A 110 -3.36 20.49 -0.89
N VAL A 111 -4.25 19.65 -0.38
CA VAL A 111 -3.99 18.22 -0.16
C VAL A 111 -4.39 17.45 -1.42
N THR A 112 -3.48 16.64 -1.94
CA THR A 112 -3.70 15.79 -3.10
C THR A 112 -3.24 14.36 -2.79
N PRO A 113 -3.65 13.35 -3.57
CA PRO A 113 -3.27 11.96 -3.29
C PRO A 113 -1.76 11.72 -3.13
N GLY A 114 -0.93 12.45 -3.88
CA GLY A 114 0.53 12.32 -3.88
C GLY A 114 1.26 13.10 -2.79
N VAL A 115 0.62 14.11 -2.15
CA VAL A 115 1.29 14.98 -1.15
C VAL A 115 0.68 14.89 0.24
N VAL A 116 0.02 13.80 0.56
CA VAL A 116 -0.53 13.54 1.89
C VAL A 116 0.57 13.24 2.89
N THR A 117 0.49 13.85 4.07
CA THR A 117 1.41 13.62 5.20
C THR A 117 0.72 13.11 6.46
N GLY A 118 -0.61 13.11 6.50
CA GLY A 118 -1.40 12.67 7.66
C GLY A 118 -1.50 11.14 7.77
N ASP A 119 -1.17 10.58 8.95
CA ASP A 119 -1.18 9.13 9.20
C ASP A 119 -2.55 8.48 8.94
N ASN A 120 -3.64 9.22 9.13
CA ASN A 120 -5.00 8.70 8.90
C ASN A 120 -5.30 8.37 7.41
N VAL A 121 -4.52 8.92 6.49
CA VAL A 121 -4.64 8.68 5.04
C VAL A 121 -3.66 7.63 4.57
N LEU A 122 -2.44 7.65 5.12
CA LEU A 122 -1.32 6.82 4.71
C LEU A 122 -1.47 5.38 5.21
N HIS A 123 -1.11 4.41 4.37
CA HIS A 123 -0.89 3.04 4.81
C HIS A 123 0.50 2.91 5.44
N ASN A 124 0.60 2.25 6.60
CA ASN A 124 1.83 2.23 7.38
C ASN A 124 3.01 1.59 6.65
N LYS A 125 2.78 0.44 5.99
CA LYS A 125 3.81 -0.33 5.29
C LYS A 125 3.88 -0.02 3.78
N GLU A 126 3.29 1.10 3.32
CA GLU A 126 3.33 1.54 1.92
C GLU A 126 3.90 2.96 1.79
N ASN A 127 4.65 3.19 0.72
CA ASN A 127 5.06 4.53 0.32
C ASN A 127 3.91 5.28 -0.37
N ASN A 128 3.92 6.61 -0.27
CA ASN A 128 2.96 7.49 -0.92
C ASN A 128 3.65 8.36 -1.96
N TYR A 129 3.98 7.77 -3.11
CA TYR A 129 4.73 8.48 -4.13
C TYR A 129 3.88 9.48 -4.92
N LEU A 130 4.40 10.72 -5.02
CA LEU A 130 4.12 11.67 -6.07
C LEU A 130 5.12 11.45 -7.19
N ALA A 131 4.66 11.30 -8.43
CA ALA A 131 5.52 11.16 -9.59
C ALA A 131 5.47 12.39 -10.51
N ALA A 132 6.56 12.71 -11.19
CA ALA A 132 6.58 13.63 -12.32
C ALA A 132 7.20 12.95 -13.53
N LEU A 133 6.48 12.92 -14.62
CA LEU A 133 6.90 12.30 -15.87
C LEU A 133 7.13 13.37 -16.93
N TYR A 134 8.35 13.43 -17.44
CA TYR A 134 8.74 14.34 -18.51
C TYR A 134 9.00 13.56 -19.80
N LEU A 135 8.24 13.88 -20.85
CA LEU A 135 8.25 13.20 -22.15
C LEU A 135 8.51 14.20 -23.28
N PRO A 136 9.76 14.61 -23.53
CA PRO A 136 10.09 15.43 -24.69
C PRO A 136 9.98 14.61 -25.98
N GLU A 137 9.98 15.31 -27.13
CA GLU A 137 10.07 14.66 -28.42
C GLU A 137 11.39 13.88 -28.54
N GLY A 138 11.38 12.63 -29.01
CA GLY A 138 12.61 11.85 -29.23
C GLY A 138 12.63 10.46 -28.57
N GLY A 139 11.55 10.00 -27.94
CA GLY A 139 11.40 8.61 -27.45
C GLY A 139 12.11 8.27 -26.14
N GLN A 140 12.81 9.23 -25.55
CA GLN A 140 13.35 9.14 -24.19
C GLN A 140 12.63 10.12 -23.27
N GLY A 141 12.54 9.76 -21.99
CA GLY A 141 11.91 10.60 -20.98
C GLY A 141 12.57 10.44 -19.62
N SER A 142 11.98 11.04 -18.62
CA SER A 142 12.42 10.91 -17.24
C SER A 142 11.23 10.81 -16.29
N LEU A 143 11.39 10.00 -15.26
CA LEU A 143 10.46 9.83 -14.14
C LEU A 143 11.15 10.19 -12.84
N SER A 144 10.54 11.10 -12.09
CA SER A 144 10.93 11.36 -10.70
C SER A 144 9.82 10.93 -9.76
N LEU A 145 10.19 10.41 -8.60
CA LEU A 145 9.30 9.90 -7.57
C LEU A 145 9.69 10.49 -6.22
N LEU A 146 8.75 11.08 -5.52
CA LEU A 146 8.96 11.60 -4.17
C LEU A 146 7.87 11.07 -3.23
N ASP A 147 8.28 10.49 -2.12
CA ASP A 147 7.43 10.28 -0.96
C ASP A 147 7.71 11.39 0.07
N ILE A 148 6.82 12.37 0.14
CA ILE A 148 6.97 13.51 1.05
C ILE A 148 6.90 13.09 2.52
N SER A 149 6.22 11.97 2.83
CA SER A 149 6.08 11.48 4.20
C SER A 149 7.34 10.82 4.75
N THR A 150 8.27 10.38 3.88
CA THR A 150 9.53 9.73 4.26
C THR A 150 10.77 10.53 3.82
N GLY A 151 10.61 11.46 2.87
CA GLY A 151 11.70 12.20 2.24
C GLY A 151 12.47 11.39 1.19
N GLU A 152 11.97 10.23 0.76
CA GLU A 152 12.59 9.45 -0.30
C GLU A 152 12.36 10.10 -1.66
N PHE A 153 13.46 10.51 -2.33
CA PHE A 153 13.41 11.16 -3.64
C PHE A 153 14.26 10.40 -4.64
N LEU A 154 13.61 9.91 -5.70
CA LEU A 154 14.19 9.04 -6.71
C LEU A 154 14.02 9.64 -8.10
N VAL A 155 14.94 9.30 -9.02
CA VAL A 155 14.85 9.71 -10.42
C VAL A 155 15.43 8.65 -11.35
N SER A 156 14.86 8.53 -12.53
CA SER A 156 15.34 7.68 -13.62
C SER A 156 15.12 8.36 -14.97
N GLU A 157 16.00 8.05 -15.92
CA GLU A 157 15.96 8.53 -17.30
C GLU A 157 16.11 7.34 -18.24
N GLY A 158 15.25 7.23 -19.24
CA GLY A 158 15.27 6.09 -20.15
C GLY A 158 14.19 6.07 -21.21
N THR A 159 14.00 4.91 -21.83
CA THR A 159 12.95 4.68 -22.82
C THR A 159 11.56 4.67 -22.17
N ILE A 160 10.54 4.82 -23.00
CA ILE A 160 9.15 4.81 -22.53
C ILE A 160 8.81 3.50 -21.82
N GLU A 161 9.28 2.36 -22.36
CA GLU A 161 9.05 1.04 -21.73
C GLU A 161 9.70 0.97 -20.34
N HIS A 162 10.91 1.52 -20.17
CA HIS A 162 11.57 1.57 -18.89
C HIS A 162 10.77 2.42 -17.88
N LEU A 163 10.25 3.56 -18.31
CA LEU A 163 9.46 4.45 -17.46
C LEU A 163 8.10 3.85 -17.09
N ASP A 164 7.42 3.16 -18.02
CA ASP A 164 6.15 2.45 -17.74
C ASP A 164 6.34 1.33 -16.71
N LYS A 165 7.46 0.60 -16.83
CA LYS A 165 7.86 -0.38 -15.83
C LYS A 165 8.02 0.23 -14.45
N LEU A 166 8.73 1.35 -14.33
CA LEU A 166 8.92 2.03 -13.03
C LEU A 166 7.59 2.53 -12.46
N LEU A 167 6.72 3.13 -13.28
CA LEU A 167 5.39 3.53 -12.86
C LEU A 167 4.57 2.35 -12.32
N SER A 168 4.65 1.22 -13.00
CA SER A 168 3.96 0.00 -12.60
C SER A 168 4.52 -0.62 -11.30
N SER A 169 5.83 -0.53 -11.07
CA SER A 169 6.51 -1.07 -9.88
C SER A 169 6.32 -0.19 -8.65
N TYR A 170 6.47 1.13 -8.79
CA TYR A 170 6.33 2.08 -7.69
C TYR A 170 4.88 2.45 -7.38
N GLN A 171 3.97 2.28 -8.32
CA GLN A 171 2.53 2.57 -8.18
C GLN A 171 2.25 3.93 -7.52
N PRO A 172 2.75 5.04 -8.08
CA PRO A 172 2.56 6.35 -7.48
C PRO A 172 1.06 6.66 -7.30
N LYS A 173 0.72 7.42 -6.29
CA LYS A 173 -0.69 7.81 -6.03
C LYS A 173 -1.13 8.96 -6.92
N GLU A 174 -0.17 9.75 -7.43
CA GLU A 174 -0.40 10.88 -8.33
C GLU A 174 0.76 11.02 -9.30
N VAL A 175 0.47 11.31 -10.57
CA VAL A 175 1.45 11.54 -11.63
C VAL A 175 1.26 12.92 -12.23
N LEU A 176 2.31 13.74 -12.25
CA LEU A 176 2.36 15.04 -12.90
C LEU A 176 2.84 14.87 -14.35
N VAL A 177 2.12 15.43 -15.28
CA VAL A 177 2.51 15.45 -16.70
C VAL A 177 2.36 16.86 -17.28
N GLU A 178 3.16 17.20 -18.28
CA GLU A 178 2.92 18.43 -19.05
C GLU A 178 1.56 18.36 -19.75
N ARG A 179 0.83 19.46 -19.77
CA ARG A 179 -0.50 19.53 -20.43
C ARG A 179 -0.46 19.02 -21.87
N LYS A 180 0.57 19.36 -22.65
CA LYS A 180 0.74 18.90 -24.04
C LYS A 180 1.05 17.39 -24.15
N ALA A 181 1.64 16.79 -23.12
CA ALA A 181 2.00 15.37 -23.10
C ALA A 181 0.86 14.46 -22.61
N ARG A 182 -0.25 15.00 -22.10
CA ARG A 182 -1.37 14.24 -21.55
C ARG A 182 -1.91 13.18 -22.50
N ALA A 183 -2.21 13.55 -23.73
CA ALA A 183 -2.76 12.63 -24.75
C ALA A 183 -1.76 11.52 -25.14
N ALA A 184 -0.45 11.81 -25.11
CA ALA A 184 0.60 10.81 -25.32
C ALA A 184 0.68 9.85 -24.14
N PHE A 185 0.62 10.36 -22.92
CA PHE A 185 0.60 9.56 -21.70
C PHE A 185 -0.55 8.55 -21.71
N ASP A 186 -1.79 8.98 -21.94
CA ASP A 186 -2.98 8.12 -21.91
C ASP A 186 -2.95 7.00 -22.96
N ARG A 187 -2.27 7.21 -24.09
CA ARG A 187 -2.09 6.20 -25.14
C ARG A 187 -0.97 5.20 -24.85
N THR A 188 0.09 5.66 -24.18
CA THR A 188 1.35 4.93 -24.10
C THR A 188 1.50 4.14 -22.80
N PHE A 189 1.11 4.74 -21.67
CA PHE A 189 1.32 4.13 -20.35
C PHE A 189 0.12 3.29 -19.91
N ALA A 190 0.39 2.13 -19.30
CA ALA A 190 -0.64 1.24 -18.77
C ALA A 190 -1.20 1.68 -17.42
N TRP A 191 -0.45 2.51 -16.67
CA TRP A 191 -0.86 2.99 -15.36
C TRP A 191 -2.15 3.84 -15.41
N ARG A 192 -3.06 3.66 -14.43
CA ARG A 192 -4.41 4.26 -14.43
C ARG A 192 -4.75 4.87 -13.07
N GLY A 193 -3.86 5.60 -12.46
CA GLY A 193 -4.13 6.34 -11.25
C GLY A 193 -4.52 7.80 -11.53
N PHE A 194 -4.28 8.65 -10.55
CA PHE A 194 -4.59 10.07 -10.62
C PHE A 194 -3.50 10.83 -11.37
N VAL A 195 -3.83 11.42 -12.52
CA VAL A 195 -2.91 12.22 -13.35
C VAL A 195 -3.30 13.69 -13.26
N PHE A 196 -2.32 14.54 -12.95
CA PHE A 196 -2.49 15.98 -12.91
C PHE A 196 -1.65 16.68 -13.99
N GLU A 197 -2.30 17.58 -14.73
CA GLU A 197 -1.65 18.37 -15.78
C GLU A 197 -1.02 19.63 -15.20
N VAL A 198 0.26 19.82 -15.43
CA VAL A 198 0.98 21.03 -15.05
C VAL A 198 1.42 21.84 -16.26
N GLU A 199 1.66 23.12 -16.04
CA GLU A 199 2.13 24.01 -17.09
C GLU A 199 3.56 23.68 -17.51
N ASP A 200 3.89 23.86 -18.78
CA ASP A 200 5.18 23.48 -19.41
C ASP A 200 6.40 24.09 -18.71
N TRP A 201 6.29 25.32 -18.18
CA TRP A 201 7.39 25.98 -17.44
C TRP A 201 7.84 25.21 -16.20
N THR A 202 6.97 24.38 -15.64
CA THR A 202 7.26 23.55 -14.46
C THR A 202 8.42 22.59 -14.71
N PHE A 203 8.62 22.18 -15.97
CA PHE A 203 9.71 21.30 -16.39
C PHE A 203 10.95 22.03 -16.93
N ALA A 204 11.05 23.35 -16.77
CA ALA A 204 12.16 24.14 -17.28
C ALA A 204 13.50 23.77 -16.59
N VAL A 205 14.44 23.19 -17.34
CA VAL A 205 15.71 22.60 -16.82
C VAL A 205 16.53 23.59 -16.01
N GLU A 206 16.75 24.81 -16.51
CA GLU A 206 17.63 25.79 -15.83
C GLU A 206 17.08 26.24 -14.48
N ASN A 207 15.80 26.56 -14.39
CA ASN A 207 15.16 26.91 -13.14
C ASN A 207 15.16 25.73 -12.16
N ASN A 208 14.91 24.54 -12.67
CA ASN A 208 14.85 23.30 -11.88
C ASN A 208 16.22 22.90 -11.35
N ARG A 209 17.29 23.12 -12.11
CA ARG A 209 18.67 22.94 -11.67
C ARG A 209 18.97 23.77 -10.42
N GLN A 210 18.69 25.07 -10.48
CA GLN A 210 18.92 25.99 -9.35
C GLN A 210 18.06 25.59 -8.13
N LYS A 211 16.80 25.21 -8.36
CA LYS A 211 15.89 24.79 -7.29
C LYS A 211 16.37 23.51 -6.60
N LEU A 212 16.82 22.51 -7.37
CA LEU A 212 17.40 21.28 -6.81
C LEU A 212 18.68 21.53 -6.03
N GLN A 213 19.56 22.41 -6.55
CA GLN A 213 20.78 22.78 -5.82
C GLN A 213 20.47 23.43 -4.48
N ASN A 214 19.52 24.35 -4.44
CA ASN A 214 19.09 25.03 -3.22
C ASN A 214 18.45 24.03 -2.23
N GLN A 215 17.55 23.15 -2.70
CA GLN A 215 16.88 22.15 -1.86
C GLN A 215 17.87 21.18 -1.22
N LEU A 216 18.83 20.69 -2.00
CA LEU A 216 19.80 19.68 -1.54
C LEU A 216 21.04 20.28 -0.87
N GLY A 217 21.13 21.61 -0.83
CA GLY A 217 22.28 22.32 -0.22
C GLY A 217 23.61 22.10 -0.94
N VAL A 218 23.59 21.82 -2.26
CA VAL A 218 24.77 21.50 -3.06
C VAL A 218 25.08 22.60 -4.09
N LYS A 219 26.37 22.84 -4.34
CA LYS A 219 26.80 23.81 -5.38
C LYS A 219 26.70 23.26 -6.79
N SER A 220 26.71 21.94 -6.96
CA SER A 220 26.62 21.24 -8.26
C SER A 220 25.94 19.90 -8.10
N LEU A 221 25.20 19.49 -9.11
CA LEU A 221 24.53 18.18 -9.16
C LEU A 221 25.46 17.05 -9.61
N LYS A 222 26.75 17.33 -9.84
CA LYS A 222 27.76 16.36 -10.31
C LYS A 222 27.95 15.20 -9.33
N GLY A 223 27.98 15.47 -8.02
CA GLY A 223 28.10 14.45 -6.97
C GLY A 223 26.92 13.45 -6.95
N LEU A 224 25.76 13.90 -7.39
CA LEU A 224 24.56 13.08 -7.54
C LEU A 224 24.50 12.36 -8.91
N GLY A 225 25.42 12.69 -9.84
CA GLY A 225 25.47 12.13 -11.20
C GLY A 225 24.38 12.65 -12.13
N LEU A 226 23.83 13.82 -11.83
CA LEU A 226 22.73 14.42 -12.59
C LEU A 226 23.17 15.58 -13.49
N GLU A 227 24.46 15.98 -13.44
CA GLU A 227 24.96 17.15 -14.18
C GLU A 227 24.68 17.07 -15.68
N GLN A 228 24.77 15.87 -16.27
CA GLN A 228 24.55 15.59 -17.68
C GLN A 228 23.19 14.93 -17.97
N LYS A 229 22.26 14.96 -17.01
CA LYS A 229 20.93 14.36 -17.13
C LYS A 229 19.83 15.46 -17.09
N PRO A 230 19.65 16.23 -18.18
CA PRO A 230 18.71 17.35 -18.18
C PRO A 230 17.25 16.91 -18.01
N LEU A 231 16.87 15.73 -18.53
CA LEU A 231 15.51 15.20 -18.38
C LEU A 231 15.21 14.88 -16.91
N SER A 232 16.18 14.27 -16.21
CA SER A 232 16.08 14.00 -14.77
C SER A 232 15.94 15.28 -13.94
N ILE A 233 16.67 16.33 -14.31
CA ILE A 233 16.57 17.64 -13.66
C ILE A 233 15.18 18.24 -13.88
N ALA A 234 14.65 18.12 -15.11
CA ALA A 234 13.32 18.63 -15.43
C ALA A 234 12.23 17.97 -14.60
N SER A 235 12.19 16.63 -14.54
CA SER A 235 11.17 15.90 -13.79
C SER A 235 11.31 16.06 -12.28
N ALA A 236 12.52 16.02 -11.72
CA ALA A 236 12.74 16.20 -10.30
C ALA A 236 12.39 17.63 -9.82
N GLY A 237 12.78 18.65 -10.61
CA GLY A 237 12.41 20.02 -10.32
C GLY A 237 10.91 20.29 -10.45
N ALA A 238 10.22 19.59 -11.35
CA ALA A 238 8.76 19.69 -11.49
C ALA A 238 8.03 19.27 -10.20
N ILE A 239 8.50 18.23 -9.50
CA ILE A 239 7.98 17.86 -8.18
C ILE A 239 8.13 19.00 -7.19
N LEU A 240 9.31 19.61 -7.09
CA LEU A 240 9.56 20.73 -6.16
C LEU A 240 8.69 21.97 -6.50
N ASN A 241 8.49 22.25 -7.79
CA ASN A 241 7.57 23.31 -8.22
C ASN A 241 6.14 23.02 -7.81
N TYR A 242 5.70 21.78 -7.94
CA TYR A 242 4.36 21.36 -7.54
C TYR A 242 4.14 21.45 -6.03
N LEU A 243 5.13 21.06 -5.23
CA LEU A 243 5.06 21.20 -3.76
C LEU A 243 4.91 22.66 -3.32
N GLU A 244 5.60 23.58 -3.99
CA GLU A 244 5.44 25.02 -3.74
C GLU A 244 4.05 25.51 -4.12
N LEU A 245 3.51 25.06 -5.28
CA LEU A 245 2.14 25.36 -5.71
C LEU A 245 1.06 24.82 -4.76
N THR A 246 1.35 23.72 -4.05
CA THR A 246 0.48 23.09 -3.05
C THR A 246 0.72 23.58 -1.63
N SER A 247 1.57 24.63 -1.46
CA SER A 247 1.90 25.26 -0.18
C SER A 247 2.69 24.34 0.78
N HIS A 248 3.46 23.38 0.26
CA HIS A 248 4.38 22.54 1.02
C HIS A 248 5.80 23.13 0.92
N ASN A 249 6.16 24.04 1.82
CA ASN A 249 7.44 24.78 1.75
C ASN A 249 8.52 24.25 2.70
N GLU A 250 8.13 23.56 3.78
CA GLU A 250 9.03 23.03 4.79
C GLU A 250 9.50 21.62 4.40
N LEU A 251 10.58 21.54 3.61
CA LEU A 251 11.06 20.31 2.96
C LEU A 251 12.47 19.90 3.42
N SER A 252 12.93 20.34 4.60
CA SER A 252 14.30 20.13 5.09
C SER A 252 14.68 18.65 5.27
N HIS A 253 13.71 17.73 5.33
CA HIS A 253 13.92 16.27 5.37
C HIS A 253 14.24 15.67 4.00
N ILE A 254 14.01 16.40 2.89
CA ILE A 254 14.40 15.96 1.55
C ILE A 254 15.85 16.35 1.33
N THR A 255 16.76 15.48 1.76
CA THR A 255 18.21 15.76 1.80
C THR A 255 18.97 15.10 0.65
N THR A 256 18.38 14.15 -0.06
CA THR A 256 19.06 13.37 -1.10
C THR A 256 18.15 13.10 -2.28
N LEU A 257 18.73 13.10 -3.50
CA LEU A 257 18.08 12.62 -4.72
C LEU A 257 18.92 11.48 -5.30
N ARG A 258 18.32 10.29 -5.52
CA ARG A 258 19.03 9.09 -5.97
C ARG A 258 18.59 8.68 -7.36
N SER A 259 19.55 8.28 -8.21
CA SER A 259 19.24 7.67 -9.50
C SER A 259 18.92 6.19 -9.31
N ILE A 260 17.77 5.75 -9.81
CA ILE A 260 17.34 4.34 -9.80
C ILE A 260 18.26 3.51 -10.70
N ASP A 261 18.73 4.05 -11.81
CA ASP A 261 19.52 3.37 -12.83
C ASP A 261 20.88 2.85 -12.33
N ARG A 262 21.37 3.36 -11.20
CA ARG A 262 22.64 2.96 -10.58
C ARG A 262 22.55 1.76 -9.66
N LEU A 263 21.35 1.25 -9.40
CA LEU A 263 21.15 0.27 -8.33
C LEU A 263 21.41 -1.18 -8.74
N GLY A 264 21.82 -1.47 -10.00
CA GLY A 264 22.14 -2.84 -10.40
C GLY A 264 21.00 -3.82 -10.04
N MET A 265 19.82 -3.64 -10.59
CA MET A 265 18.62 -4.39 -10.21
C MET A 265 18.18 -5.35 -11.30
N MET A 266 17.61 -6.49 -10.88
CA MET A 266 16.96 -7.44 -11.76
C MET A 266 15.79 -6.79 -12.51
N ARG A 267 15.66 -7.11 -13.79
CA ARG A 267 14.57 -6.65 -14.64
C ARG A 267 13.34 -7.51 -14.44
N LEU A 268 12.23 -6.87 -14.06
CA LEU A 268 10.89 -7.47 -14.00
C LEU A 268 9.97 -6.55 -14.79
N ASP A 269 9.24 -7.03 -15.78
CA ASP A 269 8.22 -6.23 -16.44
C ASP A 269 6.93 -6.16 -15.61
N SER A 270 6.03 -5.24 -15.96
CA SER A 270 4.78 -5.01 -15.23
C SER A 270 3.85 -6.22 -15.24
N PHE A 271 3.92 -7.04 -16.29
CA PHE A 271 3.14 -8.25 -16.41
C PHE A 271 3.70 -9.36 -15.51
N THR A 272 4.99 -9.62 -15.55
CA THR A 272 5.71 -10.55 -14.67
C THR A 272 5.46 -10.23 -13.19
N PHE A 273 5.55 -8.95 -12.84
CA PHE A 273 5.33 -8.48 -11.48
C PHE A 273 3.94 -8.86 -10.96
N ARG A 274 2.89 -8.69 -11.79
CA ARG A 274 1.52 -9.06 -11.46
C ARG A 274 1.29 -10.57 -11.49
N SER A 275 1.76 -11.26 -12.54
CA SER A 275 1.51 -12.68 -12.72
C SER A 275 2.18 -13.55 -11.65
N LEU A 276 3.29 -13.10 -11.08
CA LEU A 276 3.97 -13.76 -9.95
C LEU A 276 3.34 -13.41 -8.59
N GLU A 277 2.36 -12.51 -8.55
CA GLU A 277 1.69 -12.07 -7.31
C GLU A 277 2.70 -11.64 -6.22
N ILE A 278 3.67 -10.81 -6.60
CA ILE A 278 4.79 -10.43 -5.72
C ILE A 278 4.30 -9.58 -4.54
N LEU A 279 3.55 -8.50 -4.80
CA LEU A 279 3.06 -7.58 -3.76
C LEU A 279 1.58 -7.69 -3.45
N GLN A 280 0.78 -8.20 -4.38
CA GLN A 280 -0.67 -8.30 -4.24
C GLN A 280 -1.17 -9.57 -4.93
N SER A 281 -2.12 -10.24 -4.31
CA SER A 281 -2.81 -11.37 -4.93
C SER A 281 -3.77 -10.92 -6.03
N MET A 282 -3.90 -11.70 -7.09
CA MET A 282 -4.93 -11.51 -8.13
C MET A 282 -6.34 -11.84 -7.61
N SER A 283 -6.44 -12.58 -6.50
CA SER A 283 -7.68 -12.93 -5.81
C SER A 283 -7.71 -12.27 -4.42
N PRO A 284 -8.16 -11.02 -4.29
CA PRO A 284 -8.06 -10.25 -3.04
C PRO A 284 -8.79 -10.88 -1.85
N GLU A 285 -9.86 -11.65 -2.09
CA GLU A 285 -10.71 -12.21 -1.02
C GLU A 285 -10.15 -13.49 -0.38
N ALA A 286 -9.27 -14.22 -1.06
CA ALA A 286 -8.79 -15.53 -0.61
C ALA A 286 -7.30 -15.79 -0.89
N GLY A 287 -6.60 -14.89 -1.58
CA GLY A 287 -5.22 -15.09 -2.02
C GLY A 287 -4.19 -14.40 -1.11
N HIS A 288 -3.00 -14.97 -1.04
CA HIS A 288 -1.81 -14.33 -0.46
C HIS A 288 -0.82 -13.99 -1.57
N SER A 289 -0.05 -12.92 -1.37
CA SER A 289 1.09 -12.55 -2.22
C SER A 289 2.40 -13.11 -1.65
N LEU A 290 3.51 -12.99 -2.40
CA LEU A 290 4.83 -13.31 -1.85
C LEU A 290 5.18 -12.38 -0.68
N LEU A 291 4.81 -11.10 -0.76
CA LEU A 291 4.98 -10.15 0.35
C LEU A 291 4.30 -10.64 1.62
N ASP A 292 3.04 -11.10 1.55
CA ASP A 292 2.30 -11.59 2.72
C ASP A 292 2.96 -12.84 3.37
N VAL A 293 3.76 -13.58 2.59
CA VAL A 293 4.53 -14.72 3.10
C VAL A 293 5.78 -14.26 3.83
N LEU A 294 6.46 -13.23 3.33
CA LEU A 294 7.78 -12.81 3.81
C LEU A 294 7.72 -11.66 4.82
N ASP A 295 6.60 -10.91 4.88
CA ASP A 295 6.49 -9.74 5.76
C ASP A 295 6.12 -10.14 7.20
N ALA A 296 7.14 -10.37 7.99
CA ALA A 296 7.07 -10.45 9.45
C ALA A 296 7.76 -9.22 10.09
N THR A 297 7.93 -8.12 9.34
CA THR A 297 8.53 -6.88 9.86
C THR A 297 7.68 -6.26 10.94
N VAL A 298 8.33 -5.74 11.98
CA VAL A 298 7.69 -5.10 13.13
C VAL A 298 7.48 -3.61 12.86
N THR A 299 8.49 -2.95 12.27
CA THR A 299 8.43 -1.51 12.00
C THR A 299 7.78 -1.20 10.65
N PRO A 300 7.04 -0.08 10.53
CA PRO A 300 6.50 0.37 9.25
C PRO A 300 7.58 0.59 8.18
N MET A 301 8.75 1.10 8.60
CA MET A 301 9.91 1.34 7.72
C MET A 301 10.45 0.05 7.14
N GLY A 302 10.56 -1.01 7.96
CA GLY A 302 10.95 -2.35 7.53
C GLY A 302 9.99 -2.90 6.48
N GLY A 303 8.66 -2.77 6.70
CA GLY A 303 7.65 -3.20 5.72
C GLY A 303 7.77 -2.48 4.37
N ARG A 304 7.97 -1.15 4.38
CA ARG A 304 8.23 -0.37 3.15
C ARG A 304 9.51 -0.82 2.44
N LEU A 305 10.57 -1.08 3.20
CA LEU A 305 11.85 -1.54 2.64
C LEU A 305 11.74 -2.95 2.05
N LEU A 306 11.06 -3.89 2.71
CA LEU A 306 10.85 -5.25 2.21
C LEU A 306 10.06 -5.24 0.90
N ARG A 307 8.99 -4.44 0.82
CA ARG A 307 8.22 -4.22 -0.41
C ARG A 307 9.14 -3.73 -1.54
N ARG A 308 10.05 -2.82 -1.26
CA ARG A 308 11.03 -2.33 -2.24
C ARG A 308 12.04 -3.41 -2.64
N TRP A 309 12.55 -4.23 -1.71
CA TRP A 309 13.47 -5.32 -2.03
C TRP A 309 12.83 -6.35 -2.96
N LEU A 310 11.56 -6.67 -2.75
CA LEU A 310 10.80 -7.57 -3.61
C LEU A 310 10.54 -6.95 -5.00
N SER A 311 10.32 -5.65 -5.08
CA SER A 311 10.10 -4.96 -6.36
C SER A 311 11.37 -4.83 -7.18
N PHE A 312 12.53 -4.79 -6.52
CA PHE A 312 13.84 -4.55 -7.12
C PHE A 312 14.89 -5.51 -6.58
N PRO A 313 14.84 -6.81 -6.97
CA PRO A 313 15.84 -7.79 -6.56
C PRO A 313 17.23 -7.40 -7.09
N LEU A 314 18.26 -7.78 -6.37
CA LEU A 314 19.63 -7.39 -6.65
C LEU A 314 20.28 -8.26 -7.75
N ILE A 315 21.23 -7.64 -8.47
CA ILE A 315 22.24 -8.35 -9.29
C ILE A 315 23.65 -8.15 -8.74
N ASP A 316 23.80 -7.52 -7.58
CA ASP A 316 25.06 -7.35 -6.87
C ASP A 316 25.26 -8.54 -5.92
N LEU A 317 26.23 -9.41 -6.25
CA LEU A 317 26.52 -10.61 -5.47
C LEU A 317 27.07 -10.30 -4.08
N GLU A 318 27.86 -9.25 -3.92
CA GLU A 318 28.42 -8.91 -2.61
C GLU A 318 27.30 -8.53 -1.63
N GLU A 319 26.34 -7.72 -2.10
CA GLU A 319 25.19 -7.31 -1.28
C GLU A 319 24.25 -8.50 -1.01
N ILE A 320 24.01 -9.39 -2.01
CA ILE A 320 23.23 -10.61 -1.82
C ILE A 320 23.86 -11.48 -0.73
N HIS A 321 25.16 -11.76 -0.83
CA HIS A 321 25.88 -12.58 0.13
C HIS A 321 25.93 -11.92 1.52
N ARG A 322 26.09 -10.58 1.59
CA ARG A 322 26.04 -9.83 2.84
C ARG A 322 24.71 -10.07 3.56
N ARG A 323 23.60 -9.94 2.85
CA ARG A 323 22.26 -10.18 3.42
C ARG A 323 22.10 -11.64 3.86
N GLN A 324 22.49 -12.59 3.02
CA GLN A 324 22.44 -14.02 3.36
C GLN A 324 23.24 -14.38 4.61
N ARG A 325 24.44 -13.82 4.81
CA ARG A 325 25.25 -14.05 6.03
C ARG A 325 24.55 -13.52 7.27
N ILE A 326 23.94 -12.34 7.20
CA ILE A 326 23.20 -11.77 8.32
C ILE A 326 21.96 -12.64 8.62
N VAL A 327 21.17 -13.00 7.59
CA VAL A 327 20.01 -13.88 7.75
C VAL A 327 20.41 -15.22 8.34
N ALA A 328 21.52 -15.84 7.86
CA ALA A 328 22.01 -17.11 8.39
C ALA A 328 22.41 -17.00 9.88
N THR A 329 22.95 -15.89 10.30
CA THR A 329 23.28 -15.62 11.70
C THR A 329 22.01 -15.53 12.54
N LEU A 330 21.02 -14.74 12.10
CA LEU A 330 19.75 -14.54 12.79
C LEU A 330 18.87 -15.81 12.80
N VAL A 331 19.03 -16.74 11.81
CA VAL A 331 18.39 -18.06 11.85
C VAL A 331 19.01 -18.96 12.91
N ARG A 332 20.35 -18.94 13.04
CA ARG A 332 21.05 -19.76 14.05
C ARG A 332 20.83 -19.28 15.46
N ASP A 333 20.76 -17.96 15.65
CA ASP A 333 20.55 -17.35 16.97
C ASP A 333 19.13 -16.81 17.10
N GLY A 334 18.25 -17.69 17.57
CA GLY A 334 16.83 -17.36 17.80
C GLY A 334 16.60 -16.40 18.96
N GLU A 335 17.53 -16.33 19.92
CA GLU A 335 17.45 -15.44 21.08
C GLU A 335 17.72 -13.98 20.64
N LEU A 336 18.84 -13.74 19.95
CA LEU A 336 19.15 -12.44 19.39
C LEU A 336 18.01 -11.94 18.49
N ARG A 337 17.49 -12.81 17.61
CA ARG A 337 16.38 -12.44 16.73
C ARG A 337 15.13 -12.01 17.49
N ARG A 338 14.76 -12.73 18.58
CA ARG A 338 13.62 -12.40 19.44
C ARG A 338 13.82 -11.05 20.13
N GLU A 339 14.98 -10.84 20.74
CA GLU A 339 15.32 -9.59 21.44
C GLU A 339 15.31 -8.39 20.51
N LEU A 340 15.88 -8.51 19.29
CA LEU A 340 15.78 -7.48 18.27
C LEU A 340 14.32 -7.16 17.90
N GLY A 341 13.47 -8.18 17.76
CA GLY A 341 12.05 -8.00 17.47
C GLY A 341 11.32 -7.25 18.59
N GLU A 342 11.66 -7.52 19.85
CA GLU A 342 11.11 -6.82 21.02
C GLU A 342 11.52 -5.34 21.02
N CYS A 343 12.80 -5.03 20.75
CA CYS A 343 13.28 -3.65 20.62
C CYS A 343 12.59 -2.91 19.47
N PHE A 344 12.41 -3.55 18.30
CA PHE A 344 11.75 -2.93 17.14
C PHE A 344 10.31 -2.49 17.45
N ALA A 345 9.60 -3.22 18.31
CA ALA A 345 8.24 -2.87 18.72
C ALA A 345 8.17 -1.49 19.44
N GLY A 346 9.27 -1.07 20.07
CA GLY A 346 9.37 0.24 20.72
C GLY A 346 9.74 1.40 19.80
N ILE A 347 10.19 1.13 18.55
CA ILE A 347 10.79 2.18 17.70
C ILE A 347 9.75 2.97 16.89
N GLY A 348 8.67 2.33 16.43
CA GLY A 348 7.64 3.01 15.62
C GLY A 348 8.15 3.43 14.22
N ASP A 349 7.64 4.56 13.69
CA ASP A 349 7.94 5.05 12.33
C ASP A 349 8.85 6.30 12.36
N LEU A 350 10.14 6.08 12.50
CA LEU A 350 11.13 7.17 12.54
C LEU A 350 11.19 7.98 11.23
N GLU A 351 10.94 7.38 10.06
CA GLU A 351 10.95 8.11 8.78
C GLU A 351 9.84 9.17 8.77
N ARG A 352 8.60 8.78 9.09
CA ARG A 352 7.46 9.70 9.09
C ARG A 352 7.51 10.72 10.23
N VAL A 353 8.00 10.31 11.39
CA VAL A 353 8.22 11.24 12.50
C VAL A 353 9.27 12.30 12.12
N THR A 354 10.35 11.91 11.46
CA THR A 354 11.39 12.84 10.99
C THR A 354 10.83 13.88 10.01
N SER A 355 9.96 13.48 9.09
CA SER A 355 9.31 14.43 8.17
C SER A 355 8.35 15.38 8.88
N LYS A 356 7.59 14.90 9.90
CA LYS A 356 6.75 15.77 10.74
C LYS A 356 7.57 16.79 11.54
N VAL A 357 8.73 16.39 12.02
CA VAL A 357 9.69 17.32 12.66
C VAL A 357 10.12 18.42 11.68
N ALA A 358 10.54 18.03 10.47
CA ALA A 358 10.96 18.96 9.43
C ALA A 358 9.88 19.98 9.04
N MET A 359 8.63 19.52 8.98
CA MET A 359 7.46 20.35 8.67
C MET A 359 6.89 21.11 9.88
N GLY A 360 7.49 20.98 11.07
CA GLY A 360 6.98 21.60 12.30
C GLY A 360 5.61 21.07 12.76
N ARG A 361 5.21 19.89 12.31
CA ARG A 361 3.89 19.26 12.56
C ARG A 361 3.90 18.13 13.58
N ILE A 362 5.04 17.84 14.18
CA ILE A 362 5.14 16.82 15.24
C ILE A 362 4.33 17.24 16.46
N SER A 363 3.51 16.35 17.00
CA SER A 363 2.76 16.59 18.23
C SER A 363 3.64 16.37 19.48
N PRO A 364 3.29 16.94 20.65
CA PRO A 364 4.06 16.71 21.89
C PRO A 364 4.17 15.23 22.26
N ARG A 365 3.13 14.45 22.06
CA ARG A 365 3.11 12.99 22.30
C ARG A 365 4.06 12.25 21.37
N GLU A 366 4.08 12.61 20.07
CA GLU A 366 5.01 12.00 19.10
C GLU A 366 6.45 12.39 19.40
N ALA A 367 6.71 13.62 19.86
CA ALA A 367 8.05 14.03 20.27
C ALA A 367 8.54 13.23 21.50
N ARG A 368 7.66 12.93 22.46
CA ARG A 368 8.01 12.06 23.60
C ARG A 368 8.24 10.61 23.15
N ALA A 369 7.40 10.10 22.25
CA ALA A 369 7.58 8.77 21.65
C ALA A 369 8.89 8.67 20.84
N LEU A 370 9.35 9.76 20.21
CA LEU A 370 10.64 9.81 19.52
C LEU A 370 11.80 9.58 20.49
N ALA A 371 11.79 10.17 21.69
CA ALA A 371 12.82 9.92 22.69
C ALA A 371 12.84 8.44 23.11
N GLN A 372 11.67 7.84 23.35
CA GLN A 372 11.55 6.41 23.67
C GLN A 372 12.07 5.53 22.52
N ALA A 373 11.73 5.87 21.28
CA ALA A 373 12.22 5.16 20.09
C ALA A 373 13.76 5.22 19.99
N LEU A 374 14.36 6.36 20.29
CA LEU A 374 15.82 6.50 20.30
C LEU A 374 16.50 5.69 21.41
N CYS A 375 15.87 5.54 22.57
CA CYS A 375 16.34 4.62 23.61
C CYS A 375 16.35 3.19 23.08
N ALA A 376 15.26 2.74 22.43
CA ALA A 376 15.18 1.40 21.83
C ALA A 376 16.21 1.20 20.69
N VAL A 377 16.53 2.24 19.91
CA VAL A 377 17.64 2.22 18.94
C VAL A 377 18.98 1.98 19.65
N GLY A 378 19.19 2.59 20.85
CA GLY A 378 20.35 2.36 21.69
C GLY A 378 20.46 0.91 22.16
N GLU A 379 19.33 0.30 22.57
CA GLU A 379 19.26 -1.12 22.96
C GLU A 379 19.62 -2.04 21.79
N VAL A 380 19.08 -1.78 20.59
CA VAL A 380 19.46 -2.53 19.37
C VAL A 380 20.98 -2.44 19.11
N ALA A 381 21.55 -1.24 19.23
CA ALA A 381 22.99 -1.07 19.04
C ALA A 381 23.81 -1.87 20.07
N GLN A 382 23.41 -1.88 21.33
CA GLN A 382 24.06 -2.63 22.41
C GLN A 382 23.95 -4.14 22.18
N LEU A 383 22.77 -4.65 21.83
CA LEU A 383 22.56 -6.07 21.56
C LEU A 383 23.45 -6.56 20.42
N VAL A 384 23.52 -5.82 19.32
CA VAL A 384 24.37 -6.20 18.18
C VAL A 384 25.86 -6.05 18.51
N GLN A 385 26.27 -5.06 19.30
CA GLN A 385 27.66 -4.90 19.71
C GLN A 385 28.11 -5.99 20.69
N ALA A 386 27.22 -6.46 21.56
CA ALA A 386 27.52 -7.56 22.50
C ALA A 386 27.65 -8.91 21.77
N PHE A 387 27.12 -9.04 20.56
CA PHE A 387 27.19 -10.26 19.77
C PHE A 387 28.63 -10.56 19.31
N PRO A 388 29.12 -11.83 19.37
CA PRO A 388 30.51 -12.16 19.07
C PRO A 388 30.91 -11.75 17.66
N MET A 389 32.05 -11.01 17.54
CA MET A 389 32.56 -10.48 16.27
C MET A 389 32.87 -11.57 15.23
N GLU A 390 33.29 -12.73 15.70
CA GLU A 390 33.63 -13.90 14.85
C GLU A 390 32.40 -14.51 14.19
N SER A 391 31.19 -14.24 14.69
CA SER A 391 29.95 -14.85 14.24
C SER A 391 29.32 -14.13 13.03
N CYS A 392 29.38 -12.77 12.98
CA CYS A 392 28.93 -11.99 11.81
C CYS A 392 29.43 -10.54 11.87
N GLN A 393 30.47 -10.26 11.11
CA GLN A 393 31.04 -8.91 11.01
C GLN A 393 30.05 -7.94 10.32
N GLU A 394 29.31 -8.41 9.33
CA GLU A 394 28.38 -7.58 8.54
C GLU A 394 27.21 -7.05 9.37
N LEU A 395 26.73 -7.83 10.32
CA LEU A 395 25.68 -7.39 11.24
C LEU A 395 26.17 -6.23 12.13
N ARG A 396 27.39 -6.33 12.64
CA ARG A 396 28.03 -5.27 13.43
C ARG A 396 28.26 -4.01 12.61
N GLN A 397 28.83 -4.15 11.41
CA GLN A 397 29.01 -3.01 10.50
C GLN A 397 27.71 -2.27 10.19
N LEU A 398 26.61 -3.01 10.05
CA LEU A 398 25.31 -2.40 9.84
C LEU A 398 24.89 -1.59 11.07
N ALA A 399 25.07 -2.12 12.27
CA ALA A 399 24.70 -1.43 13.52
C ALA A 399 25.64 -0.24 13.87
N GLU A 400 26.88 -0.21 13.36
CA GLU A 400 27.79 0.95 13.52
C GLU A 400 27.25 2.24 12.90
N HIS A 401 26.26 2.14 11.98
CA HIS A 401 25.59 3.31 11.43
C HIS A 401 24.49 3.89 12.32
N LEU A 402 24.17 3.24 13.45
CA LEU A 402 23.22 3.75 14.42
C LEU A 402 23.83 4.86 15.27
N GLU A 403 23.13 5.98 15.37
CA GLU A 403 23.48 7.13 16.19
C GLU A 403 22.56 7.21 17.41
N LEU A 404 23.13 7.16 18.60
CA LEU A 404 22.36 7.05 19.85
C LEU A 404 21.56 8.33 20.18
N CYS A 405 22.01 9.49 19.71
CA CYS A 405 21.36 10.79 19.91
C CYS A 405 21.03 11.09 21.39
N GLU A 406 21.89 10.67 22.34
CA GLU A 406 21.64 10.76 23.80
C GLU A 406 21.28 12.18 24.24
N ALA A 407 22.01 13.19 23.76
CA ALA A 407 21.73 14.60 24.08
C ALA A 407 20.33 15.05 23.60
N LEU A 408 19.81 14.48 22.51
CA LEU A 408 18.46 14.76 22.03
C LEU A 408 17.42 14.09 22.93
N VAL A 409 17.65 12.84 23.32
CA VAL A 409 16.78 12.11 24.25
C VAL A 409 16.64 12.90 25.53
N GLU A 410 17.78 13.31 26.12
CA GLU A 410 17.83 14.09 27.38
C GLU A 410 17.08 15.43 27.23
N ASP A 411 17.30 16.18 26.14
CA ASP A 411 16.62 17.46 25.88
C ASP A 411 15.09 17.29 25.78
N ILE A 412 14.62 16.26 25.07
CA ILE A 412 13.18 15.98 24.95
C ILE A 412 12.59 15.59 26.32
N GLU A 413 13.29 14.71 27.06
CA GLU A 413 12.82 14.19 28.35
C GLU A 413 12.77 15.27 29.42
N GLN A 414 13.74 16.15 29.44
CA GLN A 414 13.75 17.31 30.32
C GLN A 414 12.70 18.35 29.95
N SER A 415 12.50 18.59 28.64
CA SER A 415 11.60 19.64 28.14
C SER A 415 10.11 19.30 28.27
N LEU A 416 9.73 18.03 28.11
CA LEU A 416 8.34 17.59 28.06
C LEU A 416 7.93 16.87 29.35
N THR A 417 6.63 16.97 29.68
CA THR A 417 6.03 16.12 30.74
C THR A 417 6.13 14.63 30.36
N GLU A 418 5.99 13.71 31.33
CA GLU A 418 6.06 12.26 31.08
C GLU A 418 4.97 11.80 30.10
N GLU A 419 3.75 12.30 30.23
CA GLU A 419 2.59 12.00 29.38
C GLU A 419 2.01 13.28 28.76
N PRO A 420 2.67 13.87 27.77
CA PRO A 420 2.17 15.10 27.16
C PRO A 420 0.90 14.84 26.35
N PRO A 421 -0.02 15.82 26.28
CA PRO A 421 -1.24 15.69 25.47
C PRO A 421 -0.92 15.62 23.99
N ALA A 422 -1.84 15.06 23.18
CA ALA A 422 -1.69 14.99 21.73
C ALA A 422 -1.72 16.38 21.04
N ALA A 423 -2.29 17.40 21.68
CA ALA A 423 -2.39 18.75 21.11
C ALA A 423 -2.11 19.80 22.20
N LEU A 424 -1.50 20.90 21.77
CA LEU A 424 -1.29 22.09 22.61
C LEU A 424 -2.61 22.62 23.17
N GLY A 425 -2.59 23.16 24.41
CA GLY A 425 -3.77 23.70 25.06
C GLY A 425 -4.76 22.69 25.66
N ARG A 426 -4.44 21.37 25.64
CA ARG A 426 -5.25 20.31 26.26
C ARG A 426 -4.66 19.73 27.56
N GLY A 427 -3.73 20.43 28.15
CA GLY A 427 -3.01 20.02 29.37
C GLY A 427 -1.56 20.52 29.34
N ALA A 428 -0.79 20.22 30.38
CA ALA A 428 0.59 20.63 30.49
C ALA A 428 1.48 19.86 29.50
N VAL A 429 2.18 20.59 28.63
CA VAL A 429 3.11 20.04 27.63
C VAL A 429 4.54 20.15 28.10
N ILE A 430 4.97 21.34 28.55
CA ILE A 430 6.34 21.61 29.00
C ILE A 430 6.49 21.17 30.47
N ALA A 431 7.59 20.52 30.81
CA ALA A 431 7.90 20.10 32.16
C ALA A 431 8.06 21.30 33.11
N SER A 432 7.77 21.10 34.40
CA SER A 432 8.00 22.12 35.42
C SER A 432 9.49 22.38 35.62
N GLY A 433 9.88 23.63 35.91
CA GLY A 433 11.28 24.02 36.10
C GLY A 433 12.01 24.47 34.83
N ILE A 434 11.38 24.33 33.64
CA ILE A 434 11.99 24.77 32.36
C ILE A 434 11.87 26.28 32.17
N ASN A 435 10.74 26.86 32.59
CA ASN A 435 10.48 28.28 32.45
C ASN A 435 9.76 28.85 33.68
N SER A 436 10.39 29.75 34.41
CA SER A 436 9.86 30.33 35.64
C SER A 436 8.56 31.11 35.41
N GLU A 437 8.42 31.84 34.30
CA GLU A 437 7.17 32.56 33.96
C GLU A 437 5.99 31.58 33.73
N LEU A 438 6.24 30.44 33.08
CA LEU A 438 5.26 29.42 32.88
C LEU A 438 4.82 28.78 34.20
N ASP A 439 5.75 28.47 35.08
CA ASP A 439 5.46 27.88 36.38
C ASP A 439 4.64 28.85 37.27
N GLU A 440 5.00 30.13 37.30
CA GLU A 440 4.25 31.18 38.00
C GLU A 440 2.81 31.29 37.45
N LEU A 441 2.63 31.27 36.14
CA LEU A 441 1.29 31.33 35.52
C LEU A 441 0.46 30.07 35.82
N ARG A 442 1.07 28.90 35.88
CA ARG A 442 0.41 27.64 36.24
C ARG A 442 -0.03 27.64 37.71
N ASP A 443 0.85 28.11 38.59
CA ASP A 443 0.55 28.28 40.01
C ASP A 443 -0.62 29.24 40.21
N LEU A 444 -0.64 30.34 39.50
CA LEU A 444 -1.76 31.31 39.50
C LEU A 444 -3.06 30.66 39.03
N SER A 445 -3.00 29.87 37.95
CA SER A 445 -4.20 29.15 37.40
C SER A 445 -4.69 28.05 38.34
N ALA A 446 -3.79 27.27 38.97
CA ALA A 446 -4.12 26.22 39.91
C ALA A 446 -4.71 26.74 41.23
N HIS A 447 -4.06 27.70 41.85
CA HIS A 447 -4.52 28.33 43.11
C HIS A 447 -5.77 29.23 42.88
N GLY A 448 -6.00 29.63 41.63
CA GLY A 448 -7.21 30.32 41.21
C GLY A 448 -8.48 29.54 41.49
N LYS A 449 -8.49 28.28 41.35
CA LYS A 449 -9.65 27.42 41.69
C LYS A 449 -9.88 27.33 43.18
N ASP A 450 -8.83 27.22 43.96
CA ASP A 450 -8.89 27.19 45.43
C ASP A 450 -9.38 28.52 45.97
N TYR A 451 -8.91 29.64 45.38
CA TYR A 451 -9.41 30.97 45.73
C TYR A 451 -10.89 31.13 45.38
N LEU A 452 -11.39 30.66 44.25
CA LEU A 452 -12.82 30.69 43.92
C LEU A 452 -13.67 29.89 44.91
N VAL A 453 -13.17 28.78 45.45
CA VAL A 453 -13.82 28.02 46.52
C VAL A 453 -13.83 28.85 47.82
N GLN A 454 -12.70 29.44 48.21
CA GLN A 454 -12.62 30.33 49.37
C GLN A 454 -13.52 31.56 49.20
N LEU A 455 -13.55 32.14 47.99
CA LEU A 455 -14.41 33.28 47.65
C LEU A 455 -15.88 32.87 47.77
N GLN A 456 -16.26 31.69 47.27
CA GLN A 456 -17.60 31.14 47.40
C GLN A 456 -17.98 30.99 48.88
N ASP A 457 -17.14 30.43 49.71
CA ASP A 457 -17.37 30.21 51.13
C ASP A 457 -17.46 31.57 51.91
N ARG A 458 -16.61 32.53 51.56
CA ARG A 458 -16.60 33.87 52.14
C ARG A 458 -17.88 34.62 51.81
N GLU A 459 -18.19 34.70 50.54
CA GLU A 459 -19.41 35.41 50.04
C GLU A 459 -20.71 34.71 50.53
N SER A 460 -20.74 33.39 50.63
CA SER A 460 -21.84 32.64 51.19
C SER A 460 -22.07 32.96 52.65
N LYS A 461 -20.98 33.10 53.45
CA LYS A 461 -21.06 33.51 54.86
C LYS A 461 -21.48 34.98 55.01
N GLN A 462 -20.94 35.88 54.17
CA GLN A 462 -21.17 37.30 54.23
C GLN A 462 -22.61 37.68 53.82
N ALA A 463 -23.11 37.05 52.79
CA ALA A 463 -24.48 37.24 52.31
C ALA A 463 -25.52 36.39 53.06
N GLY A 464 -25.08 35.40 53.86
CA GLY A 464 -25.98 34.51 54.61
C GLY A 464 -26.80 33.57 53.74
N ILE A 465 -26.43 33.36 52.47
CA ILE A 465 -27.16 32.55 51.51
C ILE A 465 -26.27 31.48 50.87
N PRO A 466 -26.81 30.28 50.60
CA PRO A 466 -26.07 29.27 49.88
C PRO A 466 -25.95 29.66 48.39
N LEU A 467 -24.71 29.74 47.95
CA LEU A 467 -24.39 30.10 46.57
C LEU A 467 -23.37 29.10 45.97
N LYS A 468 -23.35 29.04 44.64
CA LYS A 468 -22.40 28.24 43.90
C LYS A 468 -21.74 29.11 42.83
N ILE A 469 -20.40 29.15 42.84
CA ILE A 469 -19.65 29.71 41.73
C ILE A 469 -19.52 28.65 40.63
N ALA A 470 -19.87 28.99 39.39
CA ALA A 470 -19.80 28.13 38.23
C ALA A 470 -19.34 28.94 37.01
N PHE A 471 -18.92 28.25 35.95
CA PHE A 471 -18.43 28.83 34.69
C PHE A 471 -19.32 28.43 33.53
N ASN A 472 -19.55 29.33 32.58
CA ASN A 472 -20.03 28.97 31.25
C ASN A 472 -19.41 29.89 30.18
N ASN A 473 -19.33 29.39 28.94
CA ASN A 473 -18.66 30.09 27.83
C ASN A 473 -19.32 31.41 27.39
N VAL A 474 -20.55 31.71 27.83
CA VAL A 474 -21.27 32.91 27.43
C VAL A 474 -21.07 34.07 28.42
N PHE A 475 -21.02 33.77 29.73
CA PHE A 475 -20.99 34.77 30.80
C PHE A 475 -19.72 34.70 31.65
N GLY A 476 -18.85 33.71 31.41
CA GLY A 476 -17.68 33.46 32.25
C GLY A 476 -18.03 32.85 33.61
N TYR A 477 -17.31 33.26 34.66
CA TYR A 477 -17.64 32.87 36.05
C TYR A 477 -18.83 33.64 36.57
N TYR A 478 -19.76 32.96 37.17
CA TYR A 478 -20.96 33.51 37.75
C TYR A 478 -21.31 32.81 39.07
N VAL A 479 -22.03 33.53 39.90
CA VAL A 479 -22.64 32.98 41.10
C VAL A 479 -24.06 32.58 40.82
N GLU A 480 -24.43 31.35 41.11
CA GLU A 480 -25.79 30.85 41.05
C GLU A 480 -26.44 30.84 42.42
N VAL A 481 -27.53 31.58 42.54
CA VAL A 481 -28.33 31.71 43.75
C VAL A 481 -29.73 31.11 43.46
N ARG A 482 -30.21 30.22 44.34
CA ARG A 482 -31.58 29.65 44.21
C ARG A 482 -32.64 30.72 44.38
N SER A 483 -33.76 30.61 43.65
CA SER A 483 -34.86 31.58 43.64
C SER A 483 -35.41 31.88 45.03
N ALA A 484 -35.27 30.98 46.01
CA ALA A 484 -35.69 31.19 47.38
C ALA A 484 -34.89 32.29 48.13
N HIS A 485 -33.66 32.58 47.72
CA HIS A 485 -32.73 33.52 48.36
C HIS A 485 -32.42 34.77 47.52
N THR A 486 -33.14 35.01 46.44
CA THR A 486 -32.88 36.14 45.53
C THR A 486 -33.17 37.52 46.16
N LYS A 487 -33.96 37.57 47.27
CA LYS A 487 -34.22 38.80 48.01
C LYS A 487 -33.08 39.23 48.94
N ASP A 488 -32.21 38.27 49.29
CA ASP A 488 -31.15 38.48 50.23
C ASP A 488 -29.78 38.71 49.54
N VAL A 489 -29.81 38.86 48.20
CA VAL A 489 -28.61 39.11 47.41
C VAL A 489 -28.14 40.54 47.59
N PRO A 490 -26.83 40.80 47.82
CA PRO A 490 -26.27 42.15 47.97
C PRO A 490 -26.53 43.04 46.74
N GLU A 491 -26.85 44.33 46.94
CA GLU A 491 -27.08 45.31 45.87
C GLU A 491 -25.86 45.49 44.92
N SER A 492 -24.68 45.20 45.44
CA SER A 492 -23.43 45.24 44.63
C SER A 492 -23.34 44.17 43.57
N TRP A 493 -24.18 43.15 43.58
CA TRP A 493 -24.16 42.08 42.63
C TRP A 493 -25.05 42.42 41.42
N THR A 494 -24.47 42.25 40.22
CA THR A 494 -25.16 42.49 38.95
C THR A 494 -25.78 41.20 38.43
N ARG A 495 -27.13 41.20 38.29
CA ARG A 495 -27.85 40.06 37.72
C ARG A 495 -27.60 39.96 36.22
N LYS A 496 -27.24 38.77 35.74
CA LYS A 496 -26.95 38.44 34.32
C LYS A 496 -28.01 37.55 33.66
N GLN A 497 -28.59 36.60 34.41
CA GLN A 497 -29.56 35.68 33.84
C GLN A 497 -30.53 35.18 34.92
N THR A 498 -31.82 35.04 34.57
CA THR A 498 -32.85 34.42 35.38
C THR A 498 -33.18 33.03 34.78
N LEU A 499 -33.12 31.98 35.60
CA LEU A 499 -33.50 30.60 35.28
C LEU A 499 -34.76 30.19 36.06
N VAL A 500 -35.37 29.05 35.68
CA VAL A 500 -36.64 28.57 36.32
C VAL A 500 -36.50 28.28 37.82
N GLY A 501 -35.30 28.05 38.35
CA GLY A 501 -35.11 27.76 39.78
C GLY A 501 -33.94 28.49 40.44
N ALA A 502 -33.25 29.40 39.72
CA ALA A 502 -32.08 30.13 40.22
C ALA A 502 -31.87 31.41 39.40
N GLU A 503 -31.10 32.32 39.95
CA GLU A 503 -30.59 33.49 39.24
C GLU A 503 -29.08 33.52 39.27
N ARG A 504 -28.49 34.09 38.19
CA ARG A 504 -27.06 34.21 38.00
C ARG A 504 -26.58 35.63 38.16
N TYR A 505 -25.57 35.82 39.00
CA TYR A 505 -25.02 37.13 39.36
C TYR A 505 -23.53 37.18 39.11
N ILE A 506 -23.02 38.40 38.93
CA ILE A 506 -21.58 38.70 38.89
C ILE A 506 -21.33 39.86 39.82
N PHE A 507 -20.18 39.84 40.52
CA PHE A 507 -19.70 40.96 41.32
C PHE A 507 -18.27 41.37 40.95
N PRO A 508 -17.83 42.60 41.29
CA PRO A 508 -16.57 43.16 40.75
C PRO A 508 -15.34 42.30 41.00
N GLU A 509 -15.19 41.76 42.22
CA GLU A 509 -14.05 40.89 42.58
C GLU A 509 -14.01 39.60 41.80
N LEU A 510 -15.15 38.96 41.59
CA LEU A 510 -15.25 37.76 40.74
C LEU A 510 -14.82 38.04 39.30
N LYS A 511 -15.20 39.22 38.77
CA LYS A 511 -14.84 39.61 37.41
C LYS A 511 -13.36 39.94 37.26
N GLU A 512 -12.81 40.68 38.24
CA GLU A 512 -11.36 40.97 38.24
C GLU A 512 -10.52 39.69 38.31
N TYR A 513 -10.96 38.73 39.10
CA TYR A 513 -10.31 37.46 39.25
C TYR A 513 -10.44 36.57 38.00
N GLU A 514 -11.63 36.58 37.37
CA GLU A 514 -11.87 35.96 36.09
C GLU A 514 -10.90 36.45 35.01
N GLU A 515 -10.73 37.79 34.90
CA GLU A 515 -9.80 38.38 33.94
C GLU A 515 -8.35 37.94 34.19
N LYS A 516 -7.96 37.77 35.47
CA LYS A 516 -6.62 37.23 35.83
C LYS A 516 -6.46 35.76 35.46
N ILE A 517 -7.46 34.90 35.74
CA ILE A 517 -7.38 33.45 35.43
C ILE A 517 -7.41 33.21 33.92
N LEU A 518 -8.40 33.81 33.23
CA LEU A 518 -8.51 33.64 31.77
C LEU A 518 -7.30 34.20 31.03
N GLY A 519 -6.77 35.33 31.49
CA GLY A 519 -5.54 35.91 30.97
C GLY A 519 -4.31 35.03 31.24
N ALA A 520 -4.27 34.33 32.39
CA ALA A 520 -3.20 33.37 32.67
C ALA A 520 -3.28 32.13 31.79
N GLU A 521 -4.45 31.53 31.60
CA GLU A 521 -4.65 30.37 30.74
C GLU A 521 -4.30 30.66 29.26
N GLU A 522 -4.68 31.84 28.75
CA GLU A 522 -4.31 32.26 27.40
C GLU A 522 -2.79 32.48 27.26
N ARG A 523 -2.14 33.11 28.26
CA ARG A 523 -0.69 33.27 28.28
C ARG A 523 0.07 31.96 28.42
N ILE A 524 -0.43 31.01 29.24
CA ILE A 524 0.11 29.65 29.34
C ILE A 524 0.11 28.99 27.96
N ALA A 525 -1.03 29.01 27.24
CA ALA A 525 -1.14 28.38 25.94
C ALA A 525 -0.17 28.98 24.90
N VAL A 526 -0.03 30.31 24.88
CA VAL A 526 0.92 31.01 23.98
C VAL A 526 2.36 30.68 24.34
N LEU A 527 2.71 30.71 25.63
CA LEU A 527 4.09 30.45 26.09
C LEU A 527 4.48 28.97 25.89
N GLU A 528 3.59 28.04 26.23
CA GLU A 528 3.81 26.59 25.94
C GLU A 528 3.99 26.33 24.45
N GLY A 529 3.15 26.95 23.61
CA GLY A 529 3.27 26.84 22.17
C GLY A 529 4.62 27.32 21.65
N ARG A 530 5.12 28.44 22.17
CA ARG A 530 6.43 28.98 21.80
C ARG A 530 7.57 28.07 22.26
N LEU A 531 7.57 27.65 23.52
CA LEU A 531 8.61 26.77 24.08
C LEU A 531 8.63 25.40 23.35
N TYR A 532 7.46 24.87 23.01
CA TYR A 532 7.36 23.63 22.23
C TYR A 532 7.93 23.82 20.81
N GLN A 533 7.63 24.93 20.15
CA GLN A 533 8.21 25.23 18.83
C GLN A 533 9.74 25.34 18.87
N GLU A 534 10.28 25.96 19.93
CA GLU A 534 11.74 26.03 20.16
C GLU A 534 12.35 24.63 20.33
N LEU A 535 11.65 23.69 21.03
CA LEU A 535 12.05 22.29 21.13
C LEU A 535 12.03 21.61 19.75
N VAL A 536 10.95 21.77 18.97
CA VAL A 536 10.87 21.20 17.61
C VAL A 536 12.01 21.66 16.72
N LEU A 537 12.40 22.93 16.80
CA LEU A 537 13.55 23.45 16.06
C LEU A 537 14.90 22.84 16.53
N ARG A 538 15.02 22.47 17.81
CA ARG A 538 16.20 21.74 18.30
C ARG A 538 16.21 20.31 17.80
N ILE A 539 15.07 19.61 17.82
CA ILE A 539 14.93 18.26 17.26
C ILE A 539 15.26 18.25 15.76
N ALA A 540 14.86 19.29 15.01
CA ALA A 540 15.12 19.41 13.58
C ALA A 540 16.62 19.41 13.20
N ARG A 541 17.51 19.72 14.12
CA ARG A 541 18.98 19.64 13.91
C ARG A 541 19.46 18.19 13.76
N TYR A 542 18.66 17.23 14.22
CA TYR A 542 18.98 15.79 14.19
C TYR A 542 18.31 15.04 13.02
N ILE A 543 17.73 15.72 12.02
CA ILE A 543 17.06 15.07 10.88
C ILE A 543 17.97 14.04 10.20
N GLN A 544 19.24 14.34 9.94
CA GLN A 544 20.16 13.41 9.28
C GLN A 544 20.49 12.17 10.13
N PRO A 545 20.86 12.30 11.43
CA PRO A 545 20.94 11.16 12.34
C PRO A 545 19.69 10.29 12.37
N LEU A 546 18.51 10.91 12.53
CA LEU A 546 17.23 10.21 12.56
C LEU A 546 16.97 9.43 11.28
N GLN A 547 17.25 10.00 10.12
CA GLN A 547 17.13 9.32 8.82
C GLN A 547 18.11 8.14 8.67
N ARG A 548 19.34 8.25 9.21
CA ARG A 548 20.29 7.14 9.22
C ARG A 548 19.80 6.00 10.10
N ASN A 549 19.35 6.30 11.31
CA ASN A 549 18.75 5.34 12.22
C ASN A 549 17.56 4.62 11.57
N ALA A 550 16.64 5.38 10.99
CA ALA A 550 15.47 4.83 10.32
C ALA A 550 15.84 3.82 9.23
N ARG A 551 16.82 4.16 8.37
CA ARG A 551 17.30 3.27 7.30
C ARG A 551 17.97 2.02 7.84
N THR A 552 18.81 2.16 8.87
CA THR A 552 19.53 1.02 9.47
C THR A 552 18.56 0.08 10.18
N ILE A 553 17.62 0.61 10.96
CA ILE A 553 16.59 -0.17 11.63
C ILE A 553 15.70 -0.88 10.61
N ALA A 554 15.29 -0.20 9.52
CA ALA A 554 14.50 -0.83 8.47
C ALA A 554 15.23 -2.03 7.84
N GLN A 555 16.57 -1.93 7.63
CA GLN A 555 17.37 -3.04 7.11
C GLN A 555 17.47 -4.19 8.11
N LEU A 556 17.73 -3.90 9.39
CA LEU A 556 17.79 -4.91 10.44
C LEU A 556 16.45 -5.63 10.59
N ASP A 557 15.34 -4.89 10.58
CA ASP A 557 13.98 -5.44 10.68
C ASP A 557 13.63 -6.34 9.46
N CYS A 558 13.97 -5.91 8.23
CA CYS A 558 13.82 -6.75 7.04
C CYS A 558 14.62 -8.07 7.15
N LEU A 559 15.88 -8.02 7.56
CA LEU A 559 16.73 -9.20 7.67
C LEU A 559 16.23 -10.12 8.80
N THR A 560 15.74 -9.56 9.90
CA THR A 560 15.10 -10.30 10.99
C THR A 560 13.80 -10.96 10.53
N SER A 561 12.98 -10.27 9.74
CA SER A 561 11.77 -10.81 9.13
C SER A 561 12.07 -11.99 8.20
N LEU A 562 13.08 -11.87 7.32
CA LEU A 562 13.51 -12.96 6.45
C LEU A 562 14.04 -14.16 7.24
N ALA A 563 14.77 -13.93 8.34
CA ALA A 563 15.27 -14.99 9.20
C ALA A 563 14.13 -15.72 9.95
N LEU A 564 13.16 -14.98 10.48
CA LEU A 564 11.99 -15.56 11.15
C LEU A 564 11.15 -16.40 10.17
N THR A 565 10.92 -15.89 8.97
CA THR A 565 10.20 -16.61 7.92
C THR A 565 10.94 -17.87 7.47
N ALA A 566 12.28 -17.80 7.35
CA ALA A 566 13.11 -18.93 6.98
C ALA A 566 13.02 -20.05 8.02
N GLU A 567 13.11 -19.75 9.30
CA GLU A 567 12.98 -20.75 10.36
C GLU A 567 11.57 -21.35 10.39
N THR A 568 10.55 -20.49 10.39
CA THR A 568 9.14 -20.91 10.48
C THR A 568 8.74 -21.85 9.35
N ASN A 569 9.18 -21.56 8.11
CA ASN A 569 8.80 -22.30 6.91
C ASN A 569 9.88 -23.30 6.45
N ARG A 570 10.94 -23.50 7.22
CA ARG A 570 12.06 -24.42 6.91
C ARG A 570 12.68 -24.12 5.54
N TYR A 571 13.04 -22.87 5.31
CA TYR A 571 13.75 -22.44 4.12
C TYR A 571 15.26 -22.63 4.30
N VAL A 572 15.96 -22.84 3.20
CA VAL A 572 17.41 -23.06 3.19
C VAL A 572 18.15 -21.89 2.55
N CYS A 573 19.42 -21.70 2.94
CA CYS A 573 20.28 -20.71 2.32
C CYS A 573 20.65 -21.16 0.89
N PRO A 574 20.28 -20.41 -0.16
CA PRO A 574 20.67 -20.74 -1.52
C PRO A 574 22.12 -20.32 -1.77
N VAL A 575 22.83 -21.07 -2.60
CA VAL A 575 24.11 -20.63 -3.19
C VAL A 575 23.78 -19.75 -4.39
N VAL A 576 24.28 -18.50 -4.38
CA VAL A 576 24.14 -17.57 -5.51
C VAL A 576 25.53 -17.23 -6.02
N ASP A 577 25.78 -17.36 -7.33
CA ASP A 577 27.08 -17.09 -7.94
C ASP A 577 26.95 -16.47 -9.35
N GLU A 578 28.08 -16.16 -9.99
CA GLU A 578 28.11 -15.67 -11.37
C GLU A 578 27.84 -16.77 -12.42
N GLY A 579 27.55 -17.99 -12.00
CA GLY A 579 27.27 -19.12 -12.87
C GLY A 579 26.02 -18.90 -13.74
N ARG A 580 25.67 -19.90 -14.52
CA ARG A 580 24.54 -19.90 -15.46
C ARG A 580 23.57 -21.05 -15.20
N VAL A 581 23.65 -21.66 -14.03
CA VAL A 581 22.82 -22.81 -13.67
C VAL A 581 21.78 -22.40 -12.64
N ILE A 582 20.57 -22.84 -12.82
CA ILE A 582 19.53 -22.88 -11.78
C ILE A 582 19.33 -24.34 -11.44
N ASP A 583 19.71 -24.77 -10.24
CA ASP A 583 19.51 -26.15 -9.74
C ASP A 583 18.79 -26.08 -8.40
N ILE A 584 17.50 -26.39 -8.41
CA ILE A 584 16.61 -26.38 -7.25
C ILE A 584 16.24 -27.82 -6.94
N LYS A 585 16.54 -28.28 -5.73
CA LYS A 585 16.17 -29.61 -5.22
C LYS A 585 15.00 -29.51 -4.28
N ALA A 586 13.99 -30.33 -4.52
CA ALA A 586 12.77 -30.37 -3.72
C ALA A 586 12.15 -28.97 -3.48
N GLY A 587 12.09 -28.16 -4.53
CA GLY A 587 11.52 -26.81 -4.49
C GLY A 587 10.03 -26.84 -4.18
N ARG A 588 9.56 -25.87 -3.37
CA ARG A 588 8.17 -25.69 -2.98
C ARG A 588 7.69 -24.29 -3.37
N HIS A 589 6.41 -24.12 -3.63
CA HIS A 589 5.84 -22.80 -3.96
C HIS A 589 5.54 -22.03 -2.68
N PRO A 590 6.21 -20.91 -2.39
CA PRO A 590 6.13 -20.25 -1.08
C PRO A 590 4.72 -19.81 -0.70
N VAL A 591 3.92 -19.37 -1.68
CA VAL A 591 2.54 -18.88 -1.45
C VAL A 591 1.56 -20.04 -1.32
N ILE A 592 1.57 -20.97 -2.28
CA ILE A 592 0.63 -22.12 -2.30
C ILE A 592 0.81 -23.00 -1.06
N GLU A 593 2.06 -23.23 -0.64
CA GLU A 593 2.35 -24.05 0.54
C GLU A 593 1.64 -23.53 1.80
N ARG A 594 1.51 -22.21 1.94
CA ARG A 594 0.82 -21.59 3.09
C ARG A 594 -0.71 -21.58 2.99
N GLN A 595 -1.24 -21.76 1.78
CA GLN A 595 -2.70 -21.79 1.55
C GLN A 595 -3.30 -23.19 1.65
N LEU A 596 -2.46 -24.23 1.72
CA LEU A 596 -2.93 -25.62 1.83
C LEU A 596 -3.66 -25.82 3.16
N PRO A 597 -4.77 -26.60 3.14
CA PRO A 597 -5.47 -26.97 4.35
C PRO A 597 -4.57 -27.73 5.33
N PHE A 598 -4.92 -27.64 6.62
CA PHE A 598 -4.17 -28.37 7.64
C PHE A 598 -4.13 -29.88 7.35
N GLY A 599 -2.91 -30.43 7.31
CA GLY A 599 -2.67 -31.86 7.01
C GLY A 599 -2.33 -32.15 5.53
N GLU A 600 -2.48 -31.19 4.63
CA GLU A 600 -1.99 -31.30 3.25
C GLU A 600 -0.56 -30.73 3.13
N SER A 601 0.27 -31.35 2.31
CA SER A 601 1.63 -30.89 2.04
C SER A 601 1.82 -30.59 0.55
N TYR A 602 2.59 -29.56 0.25
CA TYR A 602 2.97 -29.25 -1.13
C TYR A 602 3.91 -30.36 -1.67
N VAL A 603 3.69 -30.78 -2.91
CA VAL A 603 4.55 -31.79 -3.57
C VAL A 603 5.81 -31.09 -4.09
N PRO A 604 6.98 -31.36 -3.49
CA PRO A 604 8.21 -30.70 -3.89
C PRO A 604 8.73 -31.21 -5.24
N ASN A 605 9.35 -30.34 -6.04
CA ASN A 605 9.84 -30.66 -7.37
C ASN A 605 11.30 -30.18 -7.58
N ASP A 606 12.05 -30.98 -8.33
CA ASP A 606 13.39 -30.63 -8.77
C ASP A 606 13.31 -29.86 -10.10
N VAL A 607 14.07 -28.78 -10.24
CA VAL A 607 14.20 -28.03 -11.48
C VAL A 607 15.67 -27.74 -11.73
N ARG A 608 16.19 -28.18 -12.89
CA ARG A 608 17.54 -27.86 -13.29
C ARG A 608 17.56 -27.25 -14.69
N LEU A 609 18.05 -26.01 -14.78
CA LEU A 609 18.27 -25.29 -16.03
C LEU A 609 19.72 -24.85 -16.12
N GLY A 610 20.35 -25.04 -17.29
CA GLY A 610 21.74 -24.66 -17.55
C GLY A 610 21.90 -24.29 -19.01
N SER A 611 22.81 -23.37 -19.31
CA SER A 611 23.01 -22.90 -20.69
C SER A 611 23.63 -23.92 -21.64
N ASP A 612 24.21 -25.00 -21.11
CA ASP A 612 24.97 -25.96 -21.89
C ASP A 612 24.26 -27.33 -22.05
N ASP A 613 23.39 -27.70 -21.10
CA ASP A 613 22.74 -29.03 -21.11
C ASP A 613 21.20 -28.92 -21.22
N THR A 614 20.58 -28.15 -20.41
CA THR A 614 19.12 -27.98 -20.36
C THR A 614 18.76 -26.49 -20.34
N GLN A 615 18.89 -25.84 -21.48
CA GLN A 615 18.55 -24.44 -21.63
C GLN A 615 17.05 -24.22 -21.58
N ILE A 616 16.29 -25.07 -22.28
CA ILE A 616 14.84 -24.99 -22.42
C ILE A 616 14.22 -26.28 -21.91
N MET A 617 13.32 -26.18 -20.96
CA MET A 617 12.53 -27.28 -20.43
C MET A 617 11.10 -27.16 -20.98
N VAL A 618 10.70 -28.07 -21.85
CA VAL A 618 9.32 -28.19 -22.36
C VAL A 618 8.55 -29.07 -21.39
N ILE A 619 7.49 -28.51 -20.80
CA ILE A 619 6.71 -29.14 -19.74
C ILE A 619 5.30 -29.43 -20.25
N THR A 620 4.98 -30.71 -20.45
CA THR A 620 3.66 -31.18 -20.86
C THR A 620 2.86 -31.73 -19.66
N GLY A 621 1.61 -32.03 -19.86
CA GLY A 621 0.73 -32.61 -18.85
C GLY A 621 -0.66 -31.99 -18.84
N PRO A 622 -1.62 -32.63 -18.11
CA PRO A 622 -3.00 -32.16 -18.08
C PRO A 622 -3.16 -30.81 -17.42
N ASN A 623 -4.27 -30.14 -17.70
CA ASN A 623 -4.67 -28.96 -16.97
C ASN A 623 -4.92 -29.35 -15.50
N MET A 624 -4.72 -28.42 -14.56
CA MET A 624 -4.76 -28.66 -13.11
C MET A 624 -3.63 -29.53 -12.54
N SER A 625 -2.69 -30.02 -13.36
CA SER A 625 -1.55 -30.80 -12.85
C SER A 625 -0.53 -30.00 -12.06
N GLY A 626 -0.56 -28.66 -12.16
CA GLY A 626 0.36 -27.78 -11.46
C GLY A 626 1.52 -27.22 -12.29
N LYS A 627 1.43 -27.25 -13.64
CA LYS A 627 2.44 -26.70 -14.56
C LYS A 627 2.73 -25.22 -14.23
N SER A 628 1.71 -24.37 -14.21
CA SER A 628 1.82 -22.93 -13.92
C SER A 628 2.39 -22.67 -12.52
N ALA A 629 2.03 -23.49 -11.52
CA ALA A 629 2.56 -23.39 -10.16
C ALA A 629 4.07 -23.69 -10.13
N LEU A 630 4.54 -24.67 -10.90
CA LEU A 630 5.94 -25.02 -11.02
C LEU A 630 6.76 -23.89 -11.67
N LEU A 631 6.24 -23.27 -12.73
CA LEU A 631 6.88 -22.13 -13.38
C LEU A 631 7.04 -20.97 -12.38
N ARG A 632 5.93 -20.57 -11.75
CA ARG A 632 5.93 -19.49 -10.73
C ARG A 632 6.85 -19.82 -9.56
N GLN A 633 6.83 -21.04 -9.05
CA GLN A 633 7.75 -21.52 -8.00
C GLN A 633 9.21 -21.23 -8.34
N THR A 634 9.66 -21.60 -9.55
CA THR A 634 11.05 -21.41 -9.98
C THR A 634 11.42 -19.93 -10.03
N ALA A 635 10.52 -19.07 -10.56
CA ALA A 635 10.73 -17.64 -10.59
C ALA A 635 10.78 -17.02 -9.19
N LEU A 636 9.85 -17.40 -8.30
CA LEU A 636 9.79 -16.89 -6.93
C LEU A 636 11.01 -17.31 -6.10
N ILE A 637 11.47 -18.56 -6.22
CA ILE A 637 12.70 -19.04 -5.56
C ILE A 637 13.91 -18.23 -6.05
N THR A 638 14.03 -17.99 -7.35
CA THR A 638 15.11 -17.17 -7.94
C THR A 638 15.06 -15.74 -7.43
N LEU A 639 13.87 -15.12 -7.39
CA LEU A 639 13.66 -13.78 -6.87
C LEU A 639 14.03 -13.69 -5.38
N MET A 640 13.59 -14.66 -4.56
CA MET A 640 13.89 -14.72 -3.13
C MET A 640 15.40 -14.85 -2.89
N ALA A 641 16.11 -15.68 -3.67
CA ALA A 641 17.56 -15.82 -3.59
C ALA A 641 18.26 -14.47 -3.84
N GLN A 642 17.79 -13.69 -4.83
CA GLN A 642 18.43 -12.42 -5.21
C GLN A 642 17.97 -11.20 -4.39
N ILE A 643 17.03 -11.33 -3.47
CA ILE A 643 16.86 -10.33 -2.40
C ILE A 643 17.71 -10.64 -1.17
N GLY A 644 18.44 -11.75 -1.15
CA GLY A 644 19.25 -12.23 -0.03
C GLY A 644 18.46 -13.07 0.98
N SER A 645 17.26 -13.56 0.62
CA SER A 645 16.43 -14.46 1.44
C SER A 645 16.86 -15.91 1.33
N PHE A 646 16.49 -16.71 2.32
CA PHE A 646 16.43 -18.15 2.23
C PHE A 646 15.23 -18.58 1.37
N VAL A 647 15.26 -19.79 0.80
CA VAL A 647 14.33 -20.28 -0.20
C VAL A 647 13.64 -21.57 0.19
N PRO A 648 12.39 -21.81 -0.24
CA PRO A 648 11.62 -23.03 0.02
C PRO A 648 12.12 -24.21 -0.82
N ALA A 649 13.24 -24.82 -0.43
CA ALA A 649 13.85 -25.97 -1.08
C ALA A 649 14.63 -26.81 -0.07
N GLU A 650 15.11 -28.00 -0.46
CA GLU A 650 16.14 -28.76 0.29
C GLU A 650 17.54 -28.23 -0.01
N ALA A 651 17.78 -27.83 -1.28
CA ALA A 651 18.99 -27.16 -1.71
C ALA A 651 18.66 -26.31 -2.94
N ALA A 652 19.35 -25.17 -3.10
CA ALA A 652 19.23 -24.35 -4.29
C ALA A 652 20.58 -23.74 -4.67
N HIS A 653 20.96 -23.86 -5.94
CA HIS A 653 22.10 -23.19 -6.54
C HIS A 653 21.57 -22.33 -7.70
N ILE A 654 21.71 -21.01 -7.58
CA ILE A 654 21.13 -20.02 -8.49
C ILE A 654 22.26 -19.20 -9.09
N GLY A 655 22.59 -19.45 -10.36
CA GLY A 655 23.42 -18.52 -11.13
C GLY A 655 22.70 -17.19 -11.31
N LEU A 656 23.41 -16.09 -11.19
CA LEU A 656 22.85 -14.72 -11.22
C LEU A 656 21.95 -14.48 -12.44
N ILE A 657 20.72 -14.08 -12.19
CA ILE A 657 19.69 -13.73 -13.19
C ILE A 657 19.54 -12.22 -13.24
N ASP A 658 19.58 -11.65 -14.45
CA ASP A 658 19.42 -10.19 -14.65
C ASP A 658 18.00 -9.77 -15.03
N GLY A 659 17.13 -10.72 -15.35
CA GLY A 659 15.74 -10.47 -15.64
C GLY A 659 14.88 -11.74 -15.60
N ILE A 660 13.67 -11.61 -15.04
CA ILE A 660 12.64 -12.65 -15.08
C ILE A 660 11.49 -12.11 -15.92
N PHE A 661 11.05 -12.91 -16.89
CA PHE A 661 9.97 -12.59 -17.80
C PHE A 661 8.95 -13.72 -17.80
N THR A 662 7.68 -13.38 -17.61
CA THR A 662 6.63 -14.40 -17.56
C THR A 662 5.52 -14.08 -18.55
N ARG A 663 5.00 -15.12 -19.20
CA ARG A 663 3.72 -15.12 -19.88
C ARG A 663 2.90 -16.26 -19.32
N VAL A 664 2.21 -16.01 -18.20
CA VAL A 664 1.44 -17.01 -17.43
C VAL A 664 0.04 -16.46 -17.19
N GLY A 665 -0.98 -17.16 -17.67
CA GLY A 665 -2.39 -16.78 -17.53
C GLY A 665 -2.89 -15.85 -18.64
N ALA A 666 -4.21 -15.85 -18.88
CA ALA A 666 -4.86 -14.92 -19.80
C ALA A 666 -5.24 -13.63 -19.06
N SER A 667 -4.73 -12.49 -19.50
CA SER A 667 -5.23 -11.19 -19.06
C SER A 667 -6.30 -10.72 -20.05
N ASP A 668 -7.58 -10.89 -19.71
CA ASP A 668 -8.66 -10.31 -20.49
C ASP A 668 -8.71 -8.81 -20.27
N ASN A 669 -8.10 -8.07 -21.19
CA ASN A 669 -8.16 -6.60 -21.16
C ASN A 669 -9.32 -6.08 -22.04
N ILE A 670 -10.55 -6.42 -21.61
CA ILE A 670 -11.80 -6.05 -22.32
C ILE A 670 -11.92 -4.55 -22.55
N SER A 671 -11.28 -3.74 -21.70
CA SER A 671 -11.36 -2.26 -21.74
C SER A 671 -10.68 -1.61 -22.97
N ARG A 672 -9.76 -2.30 -23.64
CA ARG A 672 -9.08 -1.80 -24.88
C ARG A 672 -9.66 -2.37 -26.17
N GLY A 673 -10.58 -3.32 -26.11
CA GLY A 673 -11.14 -3.97 -27.30
C GLY A 673 -10.12 -4.78 -28.12
N GLU A 674 -8.96 -5.11 -27.53
CA GLU A 674 -7.92 -5.92 -28.17
C GLU A 674 -8.26 -7.41 -28.04
N SER A 675 -7.94 -8.20 -29.06
CA SER A 675 -8.06 -9.65 -28.99
C SER A 675 -7.06 -10.19 -27.96
N THR A 676 -7.50 -11.16 -27.11
CA THR A 676 -6.65 -11.86 -26.15
C THR A 676 -5.38 -12.43 -26.81
N PHE A 677 -5.50 -12.95 -28.02
CA PHE A 677 -4.35 -13.42 -28.81
C PHE A 677 -3.39 -12.30 -29.21
N MET A 678 -3.90 -11.11 -29.55
CA MET A 678 -3.03 -9.96 -29.90
C MET A 678 -2.23 -9.49 -28.67
N VAL A 679 -2.87 -9.41 -27.50
CA VAL A 679 -2.19 -9.10 -26.23
C VAL A 679 -1.12 -10.13 -25.91
N GLU A 680 -1.44 -11.41 -26.08
CA GLU A 680 -0.48 -12.51 -25.90
C GLU A 680 0.75 -12.39 -26.79
N MET A 681 0.55 -12.08 -28.07
CA MET A 681 1.66 -11.90 -29.02
C MET A 681 2.49 -10.65 -28.73
N GLN A 682 1.87 -9.56 -28.29
CA GLN A 682 2.58 -8.34 -27.88
C GLN A 682 3.45 -8.59 -26.64
N GLU A 683 2.94 -9.29 -25.65
CA GLU A 683 3.70 -9.67 -24.44
C GLU A 683 4.87 -10.60 -24.81
N ALA A 684 4.63 -11.63 -25.62
CA ALA A 684 5.69 -12.51 -26.11
C ALA A 684 6.75 -11.74 -26.91
N ALA A 685 6.35 -10.83 -27.79
CA ALA A 685 7.27 -9.99 -28.56
C ALA A 685 8.12 -9.09 -27.66
N SER A 686 7.50 -8.48 -26.62
CA SER A 686 8.22 -7.65 -25.65
C SER A 686 9.29 -8.46 -24.90
N ILE A 687 8.96 -9.69 -24.48
CA ILE A 687 9.90 -10.60 -23.86
C ILE A 687 11.05 -10.91 -24.82
N LEU A 688 10.75 -11.37 -26.03
CA LEU A 688 11.75 -11.76 -27.01
C LEU A 688 12.71 -10.65 -27.44
N ASN A 689 12.25 -9.39 -27.40
CA ASN A 689 13.08 -8.21 -27.69
C ASN A 689 13.93 -7.73 -26.50
N SER A 690 13.66 -8.22 -25.28
CA SER A 690 14.30 -7.76 -24.04
C SER A 690 15.30 -8.77 -23.44
N LEU A 691 15.63 -9.83 -24.18
CA LEU A 691 16.43 -10.95 -23.70
C LEU A 691 17.91 -10.62 -23.47
N SER A 692 18.47 -11.31 -22.48
CA SER A 692 19.90 -11.42 -22.23
C SER A 692 20.30 -12.87 -22.01
N ASP A 693 21.58 -13.12 -21.92
CA ASP A 693 22.17 -14.42 -21.61
C ASP A 693 21.83 -14.91 -20.18
N ARG A 694 21.45 -14.00 -19.29
CA ARG A 694 21.09 -14.27 -17.89
C ARG A 694 19.60 -14.17 -17.61
N SER A 695 18.75 -14.10 -18.64
CA SER A 695 17.30 -14.03 -18.47
C SER A 695 16.70 -15.39 -18.11
N LEU A 696 15.66 -15.38 -17.25
CA LEU A 696 14.77 -16.50 -16.97
C LEU A 696 13.41 -16.21 -17.60
N ILE A 697 12.94 -17.10 -18.48
CA ILE A 697 11.70 -16.95 -19.24
C ILE A 697 10.72 -18.04 -18.83
N LEU A 698 9.46 -17.67 -18.64
CA LEU A 698 8.36 -18.56 -18.28
C LEU A 698 7.21 -18.39 -19.27
N PHE A 699 7.03 -19.34 -20.17
CA PHE A 699 5.87 -19.38 -21.06
C PHE A 699 4.87 -20.42 -20.59
N ASP A 700 3.62 -20.05 -20.45
CA ASP A 700 2.55 -20.95 -20.05
C ASP A 700 1.43 -20.89 -21.09
N GLU A 701 1.24 -22.02 -21.77
CA GLU A 701 0.17 -22.27 -22.75
C GLU A 701 0.10 -21.24 -23.89
N LEU A 702 1.26 -20.82 -24.40
CA LEU A 702 1.36 -19.84 -25.49
C LEU A 702 0.75 -20.41 -26.79
N GLY A 703 -0.03 -19.56 -27.50
CA GLY A 703 -0.66 -19.91 -28.78
C GLY A 703 -2.08 -20.43 -28.67
N ARG A 704 -2.71 -20.39 -27.49
CA ARG A 704 -4.11 -20.90 -27.33
C ARG A 704 -5.18 -20.04 -27.99
N GLY A 705 -4.90 -18.76 -28.23
CA GLY A 705 -5.86 -17.78 -28.74
C GLY A 705 -6.13 -17.86 -30.24
N THR A 706 -5.54 -18.82 -30.98
CA THR A 706 -5.67 -18.98 -32.46
C THR A 706 -5.92 -20.43 -32.84
N SER A 707 -5.84 -20.76 -34.15
CA SER A 707 -5.97 -22.14 -34.61
C SER A 707 -4.84 -23.02 -34.06
N THR A 708 -5.11 -24.31 -33.82
CA THR A 708 -4.14 -25.24 -33.24
C THR A 708 -2.81 -25.26 -34.00
N TYR A 709 -2.84 -25.34 -35.31
CA TYR A 709 -1.63 -25.37 -36.15
C TYR A 709 -0.85 -24.07 -36.13
N ASP A 710 -1.51 -22.91 -36.13
CA ASP A 710 -0.86 -21.61 -35.98
C ASP A 710 -0.20 -21.51 -34.61
N GLY A 711 -0.89 -21.91 -33.55
CA GLY A 711 -0.38 -21.91 -32.19
C GLY A 711 0.85 -22.79 -32.02
N ILE A 712 0.84 -24.02 -32.53
CA ILE A 712 1.98 -24.94 -32.55
C ILE A 712 3.14 -24.34 -33.34
N SER A 713 2.88 -23.78 -34.52
CA SER A 713 3.93 -23.20 -35.38
C SER A 713 4.63 -22.02 -34.71
N ILE A 714 3.88 -21.15 -34.05
CA ILE A 714 4.44 -20.01 -33.30
C ILE A 714 5.27 -20.50 -32.11
N ALA A 715 4.73 -21.42 -31.29
CA ALA A 715 5.41 -21.97 -30.13
C ALA A 715 6.72 -22.67 -30.53
N TRP A 716 6.69 -23.44 -31.58
CA TRP A 716 7.85 -24.12 -32.15
C TRP A 716 8.94 -23.15 -32.60
N ALA A 717 8.58 -22.16 -33.41
CA ALA A 717 9.50 -21.12 -33.91
C ALA A 717 10.12 -20.31 -32.76
N ILE A 718 9.36 -20.04 -31.69
CA ILE A 718 9.88 -19.34 -30.49
C ILE A 718 10.94 -20.20 -29.77
N ILE A 719 10.69 -21.49 -29.60
CA ILE A 719 11.68 -22.39 -28.96
C ILE A 719 12.94 -22.47 -29.80
N GLU A 720 12.84 -22.63 -31.12
CA GLU A 720 14.01 -22.60 -32.03
C GLU A 720 14.77 -21.28 -31.93
N TYR A 721 14.07 -20.16 -31.95
CA TYR A 721 14.65 -18.82 -31.80
C TYR A 721 15.40 -18.67 -30.46
N LEU A 722 14.82 -19.11 -29.36
CA LEU A 722 15.46 -19.05 -28.03
C LEU A 722 16.70 -19.95 -27.94
N HIS A 723 16.64 -21.13 -28.57
CA HIS A 723 17.75 -22.07 -28.61
C HIS A 723 18.92 -21.53 -29.43
N ASP A 724 18.66 -20.95 -30.61
CA ASP A 724 19.66 -20.50 -31.58
C ASP A 724 20.01 -19.02 -31.47
N ASN A 725 19.52 -18.34 -30.42
CA ASN A 725 19.69 -16.89 -30.25
C ASN A 725 21.19 -16.52 -30.18
N PRO A 726 21.67 -15.66 -31.12
CA PRO A 726 23.09 -15.28 -31.16
C PRO A 726 23.50 -14.34 -30.03
N PHE A 727 22.57 -13.70 -29.36
CA PHE A 727 22.81 -12.72 -28.29
C PHE A 727 22.87 -13.35 -26.90
N GLY A 728 22.56 -14.62 -26.75
CA GLY A 728 22.61 -15.32 -25.47
C GLY A 728 21.73 -16.57 -25.39
N ARG A 729 21.88 -17.32 -24.31
CA ARG A 729 21.13 -18.56 -24.04
C ARG A 729 20.24 -18.39 -22.83
N PRO A 730 19.09 -17.68 -22.94
CA PRO A 730 18.18 -17.48 -21.81
C PRO A 730 17.61 -18.83 -21.34
N LYS A 731 17.50 -18.99 -20.04
CA LYS A 731 16.89 -20.17 -19.43
C LYS A 731 15.39 -20.09 -19.56
N THR A 732 14.78 -21.16 -20.06
CA THR A 732 13.35 -21.12 -20.40
C THR A 732 12.60 -22.32 -19.83
N LEU A 733 11.50 -22.07 -19.13
CA LEU A 733 10.47 -23.04 -18.82
C LEU A 733 9.27 -22.79 -19.74
N PHE A 734 8.93 -23.77 -20.55
CA PHE A 734 7.87 -23.69 -21.54
C PHE A 734 6.79 -24.72 -21.24
N ALA A 735 5.73 -24.33 -20.54
CA ALA A 735 4.57 -25.19 -20.27
C ALA A 735 3.60 -25.16 -21.43
N THR A 736 3.18 -26.31 -21.90
CA THR A 736 2.32 -26.44 -23.06
C THR A 736 1.39 -27.65 -22.97
N HIS A 737 0.34 -27.62 -23.76
CA HIS A 737 -0.52 -28.76 -24.03
C HIS A 737 -0.31 -29.34 -25.44
N TYR A 738 0.61 -28.75 -26.23
CA TYR A 738 0.97 -29.26 -27.56
C TYR A 738 2.01 -30.38 -27.42
N HIS A 739 1.60 -31.61 -27.68
CA HIS A 739 2.46 -32.79 -27.58
C HIS A 739 3.49 -32.86 -28.70
N GLU A 740 3.20 -32.23 -29.85
CA GLU A 740 4.08 -32.12 -31.00
C GLU A 740 5.40 -31.43 -30.66
N LEU A 741 5.41 -30.54 -29.65
CA LEU A 741 6.65 -29.88 -29.20
C LEU A 741 7.63 -30.85 -28.53
N ASN A 742 7.21 -32.07 -28.18
CA ASN A 742 8.12 -33.09 -27.64
C ASN A 742 9.17 -33.53 -28.67
N ASP A 743 8.91 -33.42 -29.97
CA ASP A 743 9.83 -33.74 -31.03
C ASP A 743 11.06 -32.84 -31.06
N LEU A 744 10.98 -31.65 -30.44
CA LEU A 744 12.09 -30.71 -30.37
C LEU A 744 13.31 -31.25 -29.59
N GLU A 745 13.13 -32.11 -28.60
CA GLU A 745 14.23 -32.71 -27.85
C GLU A 745 15.16 -33.54 -28.77
N SER A 746 14.59 -34.18 -29.80
CA SER A 746 15.38 -34.95 -30.75
C SER A 746 16.15 -34.10 -31.75
N ARG A 747 15.77 -32.82 -31.93
CA ARG A 747 16.34 -31.90 -32.92
C ARG A 747 17.25 -30.86 -32.32
N LEU A 748 17.03 -30.49 -31.07
CA LEU A 748 17.72 -29.39 -30.37
C LEU A 748 18.39 -29.92 -29.10
N GLU A 749 19.72 -29.91 -29.05
CA GLU A 749 20.52 -30.55 -27.97
C GLU A 749 20.19 -30.04 -26.56
N ARG A 750 19.88 -28.75 -26.43
CA ARG A 750 19.64 -28.06 -25.15
C ARG A 750 18.15 -27.95 -24.78
N VAL A 751 17.27 -28.62 -25.53
CA VAL A 751 15.84 -28.75 -25.20
C VAL A 751 15.62 -30.11 -24.53
N LYS A 752 14.90 -30.10 -23.39
CA LYS A 752 14.57 -31.34 -22.66
C LYS A 752 13.08 -31.38 -22.34
N ASN A 753 12.47 -32.54 -22.54
CA ASN A 753 11.06 -32.77 -22.26
C ASN A 753 10.83 -33.24 -20.84
N TYR A 754 9.82 -32.69 -20.22
CA TYR A 754 9.34 -33.11 -18.92
C TYR A 754 7.81 -33.16 -18.93
N ASN A 755 7.23 -33.93 -18.02
CA ASN A 755 5.79 -33.89 -17.79
C ASN A 755 5.48 -33.84 -16.30
N VAL A 756 4.33 -33.22 -15.99
CA VAL A 756 3.78 -33.23 -14.63
C VAL A 756 2.84 -34.41 -14.50
N SER A 757 3.26 -35.38 -13.66
CA SER A 757 2.63 -36.69 -13.58
C SER A 757 1.19 -36.64 -13.06
N ALA A 758 0.33 -37.36 -13.77
CA ALA A 758 -1.03 -37.67 -13.37
C ALA A 758 -1.28 -39.16 -13.62
N ARG A 759 -2.08 -39.82 -12.82
CA ARG A 759 -2.39 -41.26 -12.94
C ARG A 759 -3.90 -41.45 -12.86
N GLU A 760 -4.40 -42.29 -13.74
CA GLU A 760 -5.76 -42.75 -13.65
C GLU A 760 -5.84 -44.00 -12.75
N VAL A 761 -6.67 -43.95 -11.71
CA VAL A 761 -6.89 -45.04 -10.77
C VAL A 761 -8.40 -45.23 -10.66
N GLU A 762 -8.89 -46.39 -11.03
CA GLU A 762 -10.32 -46.72 -10.99
C GLU A 762 -11.26 -45.71 -11.70
N GLY A 763 -10.81 -45.15 -12.84
CA GLY A 763 -11.58 -44.15 -13.59
C GLY A 763 -11.55 -42.73 -12.98
N LYS A 764 -10.76 -42.52 -11.90
CA LYS A 764 -10.51 -41.20 -11.30
C LYS A 764 -9.08 -40.72 -11.60
N MET A 765 -8.96 -39.46 -11.99
CA MET A 765 -7.65 -38.86 -12.17
C MET A 765 -7.05 -38.46 -10.82
N LEU A 766 -5.85 -38.97 -10.54
CA LEU A 766 -5.00 -38.57 -9.41
C LEU A 766 -3.86 -37.71 -9.94
N PHE A 767 -3.85 -36.44 -9.60
CA PHE A 767 -2.76 -35.54 -9.93
C PHE A 767 -1.64 -35.71 -8.92
N LEU A 768 -0.55 -36.38 -9.32
CA LEU A 768 0.61 -36.60 -8.47
C LEU A 768 1.47 -35.33 -8.32
N ARG A 769 1.29 -34.36 -9.21
CA ARG A 769 1.99 -33.05 -9.20
C ARG A 769 3.50 -33.16 -9.19
N LYS A 770 4.08 -34.30 -9.60
CA LYS A 770 5.53 -34.54 -9.65
C LYS A 770 6.04 -34.35 -11.06
N LEU A 771 7.08 -33.53 -11.21
CA LEU A 771 7.81 -33.35 -12.49
C LEU A 771 8.69 -34.57 -12.74
N ILE A 772 8.52 -35.17 -13.89
CA ILE A 772 9.33 -36.34 -14.33
C ILE A 772 9.87 -36.10 -15.75
N PRO A 773 11.08 -36.65 -16.09
CA PRO A 773 11.63 -36.57 -17.44
C PRO A 773 10.75 -37.29 -18.46
N GLY A 774 10.76 -36.78 -19.70
CA GLY A 774 9.99 -37.29 -20.85
C GLY A 774 8.68 -36.55 -21.06
N GLY A 775 8.19 -36.53 -22.31
CA GLY A 775 6.94 -35.90 -22.68
C GLY A 775 5.71 -36.76 -22.29
N SER A 776 4.53 -36.14 -22.16
CA SER A 776 3.27 -36.88 -22.07
C SER A 776 2.70 -37.12 -23.46
N GLU A 777 2.33 -38.36 -23.75
CA GLU A 777 1.73 -38.75 -25.04
C GLU A 777 0.19 -38.69 -25.03
N HIS A 778 -0.44 -38.51 -23.87
CA HIS A 778 -1.90 -38.55 -23.72
C HIS A 778 -2.45 -37.20 -23.27
N SER A 779 -3.55 -36.81 -23.89
CA SER A 779 -4.37 -35.67 -23.47
C SER A 779 -5.44 -36.15 -22.48
N PHE A 780 -5.58 -35.43 -21.35
CA PHE A 780 -6.53 -35.78 -20.29
C PHE A 780 -7.73 -34.84 -20.24
N GLY A 781 -8.02 -34.10 -21.32
CA GLY A 781 -9.08 -33.08 -21.34
C GLY A 781 -10.47 -33.65 -21.06
N ILE A 782 -10.81 -34.85 -21.58
CA ILE A 782 -12.09 -35.49 -21.37
C ILE A 782 -12.26 -35.96 -19.93
N GLN A 783 -11.17 -36.45 -19.31
CA GLN A 783 -11.15 -36.85 -17.89
C GLN A 783 -11.38 -35.65 -16.99
N VAL A 784 -10.74 -34.51 -17.27
CA VAL A 784 -10.97 -33.26 -16.56
C VAL A 784 -12.41 -32.75 -16.74
N ALA A 785 -12.99 -32.87 -17.96
CA ALA A 785 -14.38 -32.52 -18.19
C ALA A 785 -15.35 -33.38 -17.34
N ARG A 786 -15.01 -34.65 -17.15
CA ARG A 786 -15.77 -35.56 -16.27
C ARG A 786 -15.70 -35.17 -14.83
N LEU A 787 -14.51 -34.77 -14.35
CA LEU A 787 -14.32 -34.24 -13.00
C LEU A 787 -15.07 -32.90 -12.77
N GLY A 788 -15.19 -32.07 -13.82
CA GLY A 788 -15.95 -30.82 -13.80
C GLY A 788 -17.47 -31.03 -13.81
N GLY A 789 -17.96 -32.27 -13.74
CA GLY A 789 -19.40 -32.58 -13.68
C GLY A 789 -20.10 -32.55 -15.04
N MET A 790 -19.38 -32.64 -16.16
CA MET A 790 -20.01 -32.73 -17.50
C MET A 790 -20.83 -34.00 -17.63
N PRO A 791 -22.04 -33.97 -18.25
CA PRO A 791 -22.88 -35.11 -18.38
C PRO A 791 -22.15 -36.30 -19.05
N GLN A 792 -22.36 -37.51 -18.50
CA GLN A 792 -21.66 -38.73 -18.92
C GLN A 792 -21.84 -39.04 -20.42
N CYS A 793 -23.00 -38.77 -20.99
CA CYS A 793 -23.28 -38.95 -22.43
C CYS A 793 -22.37 -38.07 -23.31
N ILE A 794 -22.01 -36.85 -22.86
CA ILE A 794 -21.14 -35.97 -23.60
C ILE A 794 -19.69 -36.46 -23.48
N THR A 795 -19.22 -36.85 -22.30
CA THR A 795 -17.84 -37.31 -22.08
C THR A 795 -17.60 -38.65 -22.76
N GLN A 796 -18.57 -39.58 -22.80
CA GLN A 796 -18.47 -40.81 -23.57
C GLN A 796 -18.38 -40.55 -25.07
N ARG A 797 -19.26 -39.67 -25.60
CA ARG A 797 -19.21 -39.30 -27.01
C ARG A 797 -17.92 -38.59 -27.39
N ALA A 798 -17.39 -37.74 -26.50
CA ALA A 798 -16.12 -37.10 -26.73
C ALA A 798 -14.97 -38.12 -26.81
N THR A 799 -14.98 -39.18 -25.99
CA THR A 799 -13.97 -40.26 -26.05
C THR A 799 -14.03 -40.97 -27.38
N GLU A 800 -15.24 -41.35 -27.87
CA GLU A 800 -15.41 -41.99 -29.17
C GLU A 800 -14.89 -41.12 -30.33
N ILE A 801 -15.12 -39.79 -30.25
CA ILE A 801 -14.65 -38.85 -31.27
C ILE A 801 -13.14 -38.72 -31.21
N LEU A 802 -12.53 -38.67 -30.01
CA LEU A 802 -11.08 -38.56 -29.84
C LEU A 802 -10.39 -39.80 -30.45
N GLU A 803 -10.85 -41.01 -30.14
CA GLU A 803 -10.33 -42.26 -30.72
C GLU A 803 -10.39 -42.28 -32.26
N GLN A 804 -11.49 -41.77 -32.87
CA GLN A 804 -11.60 -41.62 -34.31
C GLN A 804 -10.61 -40.64 -34.91
N LEU A 805 -10.38 -39.49 -34.22
CA LEU A 805 -9.42 -38.47 -34.67
C LEU A 805 -7.97 -38.97 -34.55
N GLU A 806 -7.61 -39.64 -33.46
CA GLU A 806 -6.27 -40.22 -33.26
C GLU A 806 -5.98 -41.30 -34.29
N GLN A 807 -6.96 -42.21 -34.60
CA GLN A 807 -6.81 -43.22 -35.65
C GLN A 807 -6.63 -42.58 -37.04
N ALA A 808 -7.39 -41.53 -37.34
CA ALA A 808 -7.26 -40.81 -38.61
C ALA A 808 -5.89 -40.13 -38.75
N HIS A 809 -5.37 -39.55 -37.70
CA HIS A 809 -4.02 -38.95 -37.70
C HIS A 809 -2.93 -40.01 -37.94
N LEU A 810 -3.03 -41.19 -37.33
CA LEU A 810 -2.15 -42.32 -37.56
C LEU A 810 -2.17 -42.81 -39.03
N HIS A 811 -3.35 -42.78 -39.67
CA HIS A 811 -3.51 -43.14 -41.09
C HIS A 811 -2.92 -42.08 -42.03
N GLU A 812 -3.02 -40.79 -41.72
CA GLU A 812 -2.34 -39.74 -42.50
C GLU A 812 -0.84 -39.83 -42.44
N VAL A 813 -0.24 -40.12 -41.29
CA VAL A 813 1.19 -40.28 -41.08
C VAL A 813 1.72 -41.55 -41.78
N THR A 814 0.90 -42.56 -41.92
CA THR A 814 1.26 -43.86 -42.62
C THR A 814 0.96 -43.87 -44.12
N GLY A 815 0.48 -42.78 -44.71
CA GLY A 815 0.27 -42.67 -46.16
C GLY A 815 -0.94 -43.38 -46.73
N LEU A 816 -1.86 -43.81 -45.91
CA LEU A 816 -3.13 -44.46 -46.31
C LEU A 816 -4.25 -43.43 -46.22
N GLY A 817 -4.45 -42.65 -47.28
CA GLY A 817 -5.52 -41.63 -47.34
C GLY A 817 -6.92 -42.24 -47.24
N SER A 818 -7.64 -41.92 -46.20
CA SER A 818 -9.09 -42.17 -46.06
C SER A 818 -9.80 -40.92 -45.58
N GLU A 819 -10.85 -40.47 -46.30
CA GLU A 819 -11.72 -39.39 -45.87
C GLU A 819 -12.35 -39.69 -44.51
N ILE A 820 -12.19 -38.79 -43.56
CA ILE A 820 -12.75 -38.86 -42.20
C ILE A 820 -14.26 -38.65 -42.27
N LYS A 821 -15.09 -39.72 -42.23
CA LYS A 821 -16.51 -39.64 -42.01
C LYS A 821 -16.82 -39.85 -40.53
N ILE A 822 -16.99 -38.76 -39.79
CA ILE A 822 -17.51 -38.81 -38.43
C ILE A 822 -18.96 -39.34 -38.52
N THR A 823 -19.20 -40.61 -38.15
CA THR A 823 -20.53 -41.20 -38.12
C THR A 823 -21.39 -40.51 -37.05
N ARG A 824 -22.55 -39.99 -37.48
CA ARG A 824 -23.58 -39.50 -36.55
C ARG A 824 -24.03 -40.62 -35.63
N ALA A 825 -24.07 -40.37 -34.32
CA ALA A 825 -24.71 -41.30 -33.38
C ALA A 825 -26.15 -41.59 -33.80
N SER A 826 -26.55 -42.85 -33.89
CA SER A 826 -27.94 -43.29 -34.06
C SER A 826 -28.76 -42.70 -32.91
N LYS A 827 -29.90 -42.07 -33.23
CA LYS A 827 -30.82 -41.53 -32.23
C LYS A 827 -31.15 -42.64 -31.21
N PRO A 828 -31.02 -42.35 -29.90
CA PRO A 828 -31.53 -43.31 -28.93
C PRO A 828 -33.04 -43.36 -29.02
N THR A 829 -33.57 -44.54 -29.20
CA THR A 829 -35.00 -44.83 -29.09
C THR A 829 -35.43 -44.56 -27.66
N SER A 830 -36.28 -43.56 -27.53
CA SER A 830 -36.83 -43.10 -26.27
C SER A 830 -37.73 -44.16 -25.62
N THR A 831 -37.31 -44.69 -24.50
CA THR A 831 -38.23 -45.13 -23.46
C THR A 831 -38.05 -44.23 -22.24
N PRO A 832 -39.10 -43.65 -21.70
CA PRO A 832 -39.00 -42.83 -20.53
C PRO A 832 -38.85 -43.71 -19.29
N SER A 833 -37.71 -43.76 -18.71
CA SER A 833 -37.51 -44.19 -17.32
C SER A 833 -37.35 -42.98 -16.43
N GLU A 834 -38.11 -43.03 -15.36
CA GLU A 834 -38.31 -42.01 -14.33
C GLU A 834 -37.02 -41.39 -13.79
N GLY A 835 -37.17 -40.14 -13.41
CA GLY A 835 -36.09 -39.25 -13.02
C GLY A 835 -35.21 -39.73 -11.88
N VAL A 836 -33.94 -39.67 -12.15
CA VAL A 836 -32.93 -39.48 -11.11
C VAL A 836 -32.45 -38.04 -11.28
N GLN A 837 -32.88 -37.18 -10.38
CA GLN A 837 -32.29 -35.82 -10.26
C GLN A 837 -30.81 -35.98 -9.98
N GLY A 838 -29.99 -35.70 -11.00
CA GLY A 838 -28.54 -35.59 -10.81
C GLY A 838 -28.26 -34.36 -10.01
N VAL A 839 -27.70 -34.53 -8.81
CA VAL A 839 -27.15 -33.48 -7.98
C VAL A 839 -25.89 -32.93 -8.70
N GLN A 840 -26.01 -31.72 -9.20
CA GLN A 840 -24.89 -30.97 -9.80
C GLN A 840 -23.96 -30.52 -8.66
N MET A 841 -22.89 -31.26 -8.46
CA MET A 841 -21.84 -30.82 -7.53
C MET A 841 -20.99 -29.72 -8.19
N SER A 842 -21.10 -28.49 -7.71
CA SER A 842 -20.19 -27.39 -8.02
C SER A 842 -18.84 -27.67 -7.40
N PHE A 843 -17.77 -27.61 -8.19
CA PHE A 843 -16.39 -27.93 -7.77
C PHE A 843 -15.78 -26.90 -6.79
N PHE A 844 -16.49 -25.82 -6.47
CA PHE A 844 -16.04 -24.74 -5.57
C PHE A 844 -16.90 -24.56 -4.31
N GLN A 845 -17.85 -25.45 -4.05
CA GLN A 845 -18.60 -25.44 -2.82
C GLN A 845 -18.79 -26.89 -2.34
N LEU A 846 -17.98 -27.32 -1.38
CA LEU A 846 -18.39 -28.28 -0.38
C LEU A 846 -19.42 -27.57 0.52
N ASP A 847 -20.56 -27.20 -0.06
CA ASP A 847 -21.70 -26.80 0.75
C ASP A 847 -22.31 -28.10 1.28
N ASP A 848 -22.08 -28.32 2.57
CA ASP A 848 -22.87 -29.28 3.34
C ASP A 848 -24.34 -28.98 3.06
N PRO A 849 -25.16 -29.99 2.60
CA PRO A 849 -26.58 -29.82 2.34
C PRO A 849 -27.32 -29.18 3.50
N VAL A 850 -26.88 -29.43 4.72
CA VAL A 850 -27.39 -28.82 5.97
C VAL A 850 -27.12 -27.33 6.01
N LEU A 851 -25.91 -26.88 5.62
CA LEU A 851 -25.56 -25.47 5.55
C LEU A 851 -26.31 -24.71 4.45
N SER A 852 -26.56 -25.34 3.32
CA SER A 852 -27.40 -24.78 2.24
C SER A 852 -28.86 -24.61 2.68
N ASP A 853 -29.45 -25.59 3.36
CA ASP A 853 -30.82 -25.49 3.90
C ASP A 853 -30.90 -24.39 4.99
N ILE A 854 -29.92 -24.28 5.81
CA ILE A 854 -29.80 -23.20 6.82
C ILE A 854 -29.71 -21.82 6.15
N ARG A 855 -28.90 -21.69 5.11
CA ARG A 855 -28.78 -20.44 4.35
C ARG A 855 -30.08 -20.03 3.68
N GLU A 856 -30.78 -20.96 3.01
CA GLU A 856 -32.06 -20.67 2.40
C GLU A 856 -33.12 -20.26 3.43
N ARG A 857 -33.20 -20.94 4.55
CA ARG A 857 -34.14 -20.59 5.62
C ARG A 857 -33.82 -19.23 6.25
N LEU A 858 -32.54 -18.88 6.42
CA LEU A 858 -32.15 -17.57 6.90
C LEU A 858 -32.50 -16.46 5.91
N LEU A 859 -32.32 -16.68 4.60
CA LEU A 859 -32.67 -15.71 3.57
C LEU A 859 -34.19 -15.47 3.42
N GLN A 860 -35.02 -16.44 3.81
CA GLN A 860 -36.48 -16.33 3.78
C GLN A 860 -37.09 -15.64 5.03
N VAL A 861 -36.24 -15.31 6.02
CA VAL A 861 -36.67 -14.63 7.25
C VAL A 861 -36.69 -13.12 7.07
N ASP A 862 -37.85 -12.51 7.05
CA ASP A 862 -37.97 -11.05 7.10
C ASP A 862 -37.84 -10.58 8.57
N ILE A 863 -36.65 -10.13 8.92
CA ILE A 863 -36.28 -9.70 10.29
C ILE A 863 -37.18 -8.56 10.80
N ASN A 864 -37.71 -7.72 9.90
CA ASN A 864 -38.51 -6.55 10.28
C ASN A 864 -39.96 -6.90 10.68
N SER A 865 -40.40 -8.10 10.32
CA SER A 865 -41.77 -8.56 10.60
C SER A 865 -41.87 -9.52 11.81
N LEU A 866 -40.75 -9.96 12.39
CA LEU A 866 -40.69 -10.92 13.49
C LEU A 866 -40.74 -10.27 14.86
N THR A 867 -41.53 -10.86 15.76
CA THR A 867 -41.45 -10.57 17.20
C THR A 867 -40.21 -11.23 17.84
N PRO A 868 -39.70 -10.74 18.97
CA PRO A 868 -38.53 -11.34 19.63
C PRO A 868 -38.69 -12.82 19.96
N LEU A 869 -39.89 -13.27 20.28
CA LEU A 869 -40.20 -14.67 20.59
C LEU A 869 -40.17 -15.54 19.33
N GLU A 870 -40.69 -15.04 18.22
CA GLU A 870 -40.65 -15.74 16.92
C GLU A 870 -39.21 -15.83 16.39
N ALA A 871 -38.39 -14.79 16.57
CA ALA A 871 -36.96 -14.81 16.21
C ALA A 871 -36.19 -15.89 17.01
N LEU A 872 -36.42 -15.99 18.32
CA LEU A 872 -35.84 -17.05 19.15
C LEU A 872 -36.28 -18.46 18.74
N ASN A 873 -37.55 -18.64 18.40
CA ASN A 873 -38.07 -19.92 17.92
C ASN A 873 -37.42 -20.31 16.57
N LYS A 874 -37.28 -19.36 15.65
CA LYS A 874 -36.62 -19.58 14.34
C LYS A 874 -35.16 -19.92 14.50
N LEU A 875 -34.44 -19.23 15.40
CA LEU A 875 -33.04 -19.56 15.72
C LEU A 875 -32.90 -20.95 16.33
N SER A 876 -33.81 -21.35 17.24
CA SER A 876 -33.84 -22.70 17.83
C SER A 876 -34.14 -23.79 16.77
N GLU A 877 -35.02 -23.52 15.81
CA GLU A 877 -35.32 -24.40 14.69
C GLU A 877 -34.10 -24.62 13.80
N ILE A 878 -33.38 -23.54 13.46
CA ILE A 878 -32.13 -23.58 12.66
C ILE A 878 -31.01 -24.30 13.43
N GLN A 879 -30.87 -24.06 14.74
CA GLN A 879 -29.88 -24.75 15.57
C GLN A 879 -30.11 -26.25 15.66
N ARG A 880 -31.36 -26.72 15.67
CA ARG A 880 -31.68 -28.16 15.66
C ARG A 880 -31.21 -28.86 14.38
N LEU A 881 -31.18 -28.16 13.24
CA LEU A 881 -30.67 -28.72 11.99
C LEU A 881 -29.16 -29.03 12.06
N LEU A 882 -28.42 -28.29 12.88
CA LEU A 882 -26.98 -28.53 13.12
C LEU A 882 -26.71 -29.70 14.10
N THR A 883 -27.67 -30.05 14.95
CA THR A 883 -27.45 -30.99 16.05
C THR A 883 -28.05 -32.38 15.85
N THR A 884 -28.76 -32.62 14.74
CA THR A 884 -29.33 -33.93 14.42
C THR A 884 -28.33 -34.72 13.57
N PRO A 885 -27.67 -35.77 14.11
CA PRO A 885 -26.87 -36.66 13.27
C PRO A 885 -27.80 -37.50 12.39
N GLN A 886 -27.54 -37.53 11.09
CA GLN A 886 -28.10 -38.55 10.17
C GLN A 886 -27.41 -39.88 10.32
#